data_09a288616d9f515e3d0c73e0de168ba3
#
_entry.id   09a288616d9f515e3d0c73e0de168ba3
#
_cell.length_a   1.000
_cell.length_b   1.000
_cell.length_c   1.000
_cell.angle_alpha   90.00
_cell.angle_beta   90.00
_cell.angle_gamma   90.00
#
_symmetry.space_group_name_H-M   'P 1'
#
loop_
_entity.id
_entity.type
_entity.pdbx_description
1 polymer ?
#
loop_
_entity_poly.entity_id
_entity_poly.type
_entity_poly.pdbx_seq_one_letter_code
_entity_poly.pdbx_strand_id
1 'polypeptide(L)'
;MKKLQDVIQDRILILDGALGTMFQTYALSEEDYRGTLFQNCPQKQLKGNHDLLNLTQPDVVLDVHRRYLKAGADIIETNTFSAQRISQADYGLEADSYKIALEGARLAKMAAMEFATEEKPRFVAGSIGPTNKTCSMSPDVNSPAARNLTYDELYDAYAEEIRGLLDGGVDVFLIETIFDTLNAKVAIDAAIAIMAEYKRELPIMISATISDLAGRTLSGQTLEGFLGSLSSYPIFSVGLNCSFGARQMKPFLASLAHKAPYYISVYPNAGLPNSLGQYDESADSMAQQIEEYLDEGLVNIVGGCCGTTDEFIAKFAQLAKGRKPHRINAKSDAMWLSGLELLELTPDIRFVNVGERCNVAGSRKFLRLIENKQYDEALAIARKQVADGAMVIDVNMDDGLLDAKSEMVNFLNLVASDPDVSRVPIMIDSSKWDVILAGLKCIQGKSIVNSISLKNGEEVFLREARDVKRYGAAVIVMCFDEQGQATSYERKIEIAARSYRLLTEKVGINPQDIIFDPNILSIATGIEEHNNYAVDFIKAVGWIKKNLPGAHVSGGVSNLSFSFRGNNDIREAIHAVFLYHAIQQGMDFGIVNPATKMVYADLPKDWLKTIEDVVLNKDAEASERLIDLANQVKAEQEQRKNGARAVAEQHEAWRETDVAQRLAYALRKGISDYLEVDLAEARQQYPHAVDIIEGPLMAGMNEVGELFGAGKMFLPQVVKTARTMKQAVAILQPFIEAEKAEGNYVAGKILLATVKGDVHDIGKNIVGVVMACNNYEVIDLGVMVPAEQIVAEAIAHRVDMIGLSGLITPSLEEMVHVAQEMEKAGLHIPIMIGGATTSQLHVALKIAPAYSGPVVWMKDASQNALVAAHLLNDEARERLKRELNAKYDELRQRFEQRQAKTISLEEARANKLNLFPTPNA
;
A
#
# COMPACT_ATOMS: atom_id res chain seq x y z
N MET A 1 -31.54 -6.63 23.45
CA MET A 1 -30.68 -5.41 23.38
C MET A 1 -30.65 -4.91 21.93
N LYS A 2 -30.61 -3.58 21.71
CA LYS A 2 -30.45 -2.98 20.38
C LYS A 2 -29.14 -3.46 19.73
N LYS A 3 -29.16 -3.61 18.41
CA LYS A 3 -27.96 -3.95 17.65
C LYS A 3 -27.07 -2.72 17.44
N LEU A 4 -25.79 -2.92 17.13
CA LEU A 4 -24.83 -1.84 16.84
C LEU A 4 -25.34 -0.92 15.73
N GLN A 5 -25.90 -1.52 14.66
CA GLN A 5 -26.45 -0.81 13.50
C GLN A 5 -27.63 0.12 13.84
N ASP A 6 -28.35 -0.16 14.91
CA ASP A 6 -29.48 0.66 15.34
C ASP A 6 -28.98 1.86 16.19
N VAL A 7 -28.02 1.60 17.08
CA VAL A 7 -27.54 2.60 18.04
C VAL A 7 -26.68 3.68 17.37
N ILE A 8 -25.88 3.33 16.38
CA ILE A 8 -24.97 4.24 15.68
C ILE A 8 -25.73 5.31 14.86
N GLN A 9 -27.00 5.04 14.51
CA GLN A 9 -27.83 6.02 13.80
C GLN A 9 -28.34 7.12 14.74
N ASP A 10 -28.49 6.79 16.02
CA ASP A 10 -29.09 7.69 17.02
C ASP A 10 -28.05 8.60 17.69
N ARG A 11 -26.83 8.13 17.88
CA ARG A 11 -25.78 8.85 18.61
C ARG A 11 -24.38 8.44 18.21
N ILE A 12 -23.41 9.28 18.51
CA ILE A 12 -21.97 8.98 18.38
C ILE A 12 -21.63 7.90 19.41
N LEU A 13 -20.88 6.87 18.98
CA LEU A 13 -20.41 5.79 19.82
C LEU A 13 -18.98 6.03 20.26
N ILE A 14 -18.67 5.59 21.47
CA ILE A 14 -17.35 5.70 22.06
C ILE A 14 -16.65 4.34 21.97
N LEU A 15 -15.56 4.28 21.22
CA LEU A 15 -14.61 3.18 21.24
C LEU A 15 -13.70 3.37 22.46
N ASP A 16 -13.09 2.31 22.94
CA ASP A 16 -12.13 2.38 24.04
C ASP A 16 -10.79 3.02 23.61
N GLY A 17 -9.77 2.86 24.43
CA GLY A 17 -8.44 3.39 24.21
C GLY A 17 -7.39 2.30 24.16
N ALA A 18 -6.12 2.69 24.16
CA ALA A 18 -5.00 1.78 23.99
C ALA A 18 -4.89 0.75 25.13
N LEU A 19 -5.14 -0.53 24.83
CA LEU A 19 -4.95 -1.63 25.79
C LEU A 19 -3.48 -1.72 26.23
N GLY A 20 -2.54 -1.66 25.28
CA GLY A 20 -1.11 -1.71 25.56
C GLY A 20 -0.64 -0.59 26.51
N THR A 21 -1.13 0.64 26.34
CA THR A 21 -0.84 1.75 27.27
C THR A 21 -1.34 1.46 28.67
N MET A 22 -2.52 0.87 28.79
CA MET A 22 -3.08 0.51 30.11
C MET A 22 -2.30 -0.62 30.75
N PHE A 23 -1.88 -1.66 30.00
CA PHE A 23 -1.06 -2.75 30.53
C PHE A 23 0.28 -2.29 31.09
N GLN A 24 0.89 -1.26 30.52
CA GLN A 24 2.14 -0.67 31.04
C GLN A 24 1.98 -0.16 32.48
N THR A 25 0.77 0.27 32.89
CA THR A 25 0.53 0.75 34.26
C THR A 25 0.61 -0.33 35.31
N TYR A 26 0.54 -1.63 34.92
CA TYR A 26 0.63 -2.76 35.84
C TYR A 26 2.07 -3.24 36.08
N ALA A 27 3.05 -2.69 35.36
CA ALA A 27 4.48 -3.01 35.50
C ALA A 27 4.78 -4.52 35.48
N LEU A 28 4.11 -5.28 34.58
CA LEU A 28 4.21 -6.73 34.50
C LEU A 28 5.64 -7.18 34.13
N SER A 29 6.11 -8.22 34.85
CA SER A 29 7.42 -8.87 34.65
C SER A 29 7.36 -9.93 33.53
N GLU A 30 8.52 -10.47 33.13
CA GLU A 30 8.58 -11.60 32.19
C GLU A 30 7.84 -12.83 32.76
N GLU A 31 7.94 -13.06 34.07
CA GLU A 31 7.28 -14.14 34.78
C GLU A 31 5.75 -14.00 34.74
N ASP A 32 5.23 -12.75 34.77
CA ASP A 32 3.81 -12.48 34.63
C ASP A 32 3.32 -12.81 33.23
N TYR A 33 4.10 -12.46 32.17
CA TYR A 33 3.79 -12.83 30.80
C TYR A 33 3.84 -14.35 30.57
N ARG A 34 4.75 -15.07 31.23
CA ARG A 34 4.81 -16.53 31.14
C ARG A 34 3.67 -17.22 31.89
N GLY A 35 3.25 -16.63 32.98
CA GLY A 35 2.27 -17.26 33.88
C GLY A 35 2.67 -18.69 34.24
N THR A 36 1.69 -19.54 34.55
CA THR A 36 1.90 -20.96 34.81
C THR A 36 1.95 -21.81 33.53
N LEU A 37 1.42 -21.30 32.41
CA LEU A 37 1.25 -22.08 31.19
C LEU A 37 2.53 -22.16 30.35
N PHE A 38 3.38 -21.10 30.37
CA PHE A 38 4.53 -20.97 29.48
C PHE A 38 5.88 -20.92 30.23
N GLN A 39 5.95 -21.43 31.45
CA GLN A 39 7.18 -21.48 32.24
C GLN A 39 8.33 -22.22 31.56
N ASN A 40 8.01 -23.28 30.83
CA ASN A 40 8.97 -24.11 30.10
C ASN A 40 9.06 -23.75 28.59
N CYS A 41 8.46 -22.66 28.16
CA CYS A 41 8.57 -22.21 26.77
C CYS A 41 10.03 -21.83 26.50
N PRO A 42 10.68 -22.46 25.50
CA PRO A 42 12.12 -22.30 25.36
C PRO A 42 12.52 -20.95 24.82
N GLN A 43 13.52 -20.36 25.44
CA GLN A 43 14.48 -19.36 24.92
C GLN A 43 13.97 -17.98 24.42
N LYS A 44 12.68 -17.76 24.11
CA LYS A 44 12.21 -16.45 23.67
C LYS A 44 11.60 -15.68 24.84
N GLN A 45 11.87 -14.39 24.88
CA GLN A 45 11.18 -13.48 25.81
C GLN A 45 9.73 -13.32 25.40
N LEU A 46 8.81 -13.41 26.34
CA LEU A 46 7.37 -13.25 26.12
C LEU A 46 6.86 -11.87 26.54
N LYS A 47 7.63 -11.12 27.32
CA LYS A 47 7.30 -9.74 27.71
C LYS A 47 7.20 -8.88 26.43
N GLY A 48 6.09 -8.19 26.27
CA GLY A 48 5.74 -7.42 25.07
C GLY A 48 4.64 -8.06 24.24
N ASN A 49 4.39 -9.37 24.37
CA ASN A 49 3.23 -10.03 23.78
C ASN A 49 1.99 -9.79 24.64
N HIS A 50 1.38 -8.63 24.47
CA HIS A 50 0.22 -8.24 25.28
C HIS A 50 -0.98 -9.17 25.08
N ASP A 51 -1.15 -9.76 23.89
CA ASP A 51 -2.26 -10.65 23.58
C ASP A 51 -2.18 -11.95 24.40
N LEU A 52 -0.97 -12.38 24.77
CA LEU A 52 -0.73 -13.54 25.62
C LEU A 52 -1.34 -13.37 27.01
N LEU A 53 -1.50 -12.12 27.49
CA LEU A 53 -2.11 -11.81 28.78
C LEU A 53 -3.54 -12.34 28.91
N ASN A 54 -4.23 -12.58 27.81
CA ASN A 54 -5.54 -13.24 27.79
C ASN A 54 -5.50 -14.61 28.48
N LEU A 55 -4.36 -15.31 28.35
CA LEU A 55 -4.14 -16.65 28.91
C LEU A 55 -3.41 -16.62 30.25
N THR A 56 -2.53 -15.66 30.46
CA THR A 56 -1.59 -15.64 31.60
C THR A 56 -2.01 -14.69 32.70
N GLN A 57 -2.67 -13.58 32.38
CA GLN A 57 -3.12 -12.53 33.29
C GLN A 57 -4.56 -12.08 33.00
N PRO A 58 -5.56 -12.98 32.94
CA PRO A 58 -6.93 -12.64 32.53
C PRO A 58 -7.59 -11.59 33.43
N ASP A 59 -7.25 -11.54 34.70
CA ASP A 59 -7.79 -10.54 35.63
C ASP A 59 -7.31 -9.13 35.31
N VAL A 60 -6.07 -8.97 34.83
CA VAL A 60 -5.54 -7.68 34.38
C VAL A 60 -6.26 -7.23 33.11
N VAL A 61 -6.48 -8.14 32.15
CA VAL A 61 -7.22 -7.83 30.93
C VAL A 61 -8.66 -7.43 31.23
N LEU A 62 -9.33 -8.16 32.11
CA LEU A 62 -10.69 -7.82 32.59
C LEU A 62 -10.74 -6.46 33.28
N ASP A 63 -9.75 -6.13 34.12
CA ASP A 63 -9.73 -4.84 34.82
C ASP A 63 -9.59 -3.68 33.82
N VAL A 64 -8.74 -3.81 32.81
CA VAL A 64 -8.59 -2.80 31.74
C VAL A 64 -9.90 -2.59 31.00
N HIS A 65 -10.57 -3.65 30.57
CA HIS A 65 -11.86 -3.55 29.90
C HIS A 65 -12.92 -2.87 30.78
N ARG A 66 -12.99 -3.25 32.07
CA ARG A 66 -13.90 -2.62 33.04
C ARG A 66 -13.63 -1.14 33.23
N ARG A 67 -12.38 -0.72 33.25
CA ARG A 67 -12.00 0.71 33.34
C ARG A 67 -12.51 1.48 32.15
N TYR A 68 -12.33 0.99 30.92
CA TYR A 68 -12.84 1.64 29.71
C TYR A 68 -14.38 1.69 29.68
N LEU A 69 -15.04 0.61 30.04
CA LEU A 69 -16.51 0.55 30.13
C LEU A 69 -17.06 1.51 31.17
N LYS A 70 -16.40 1.64 32.32
CA LYS A 70 -16.72 2.62 33.38
C LYS A 70 -16.50 4.05 32.90
N ALA A 71 -15.45 4.30 32.12
CA ALA A 71 -15.17 5.59 31.49
C ALA A 71 -16.24 5.98 30.46
N GLY A 72 -17.02 5.04 29.97
CA GLY A 72 -18.16 5.30 29.09
C GLY A 72 -18.06 4.69 27.70
N ALA A 73 -17.04 3.87 27.41
CA ALA A 73 -16.92 3.18 26.12
C ALA A 73 -18.19 2.38 25.80
N ASP A 74 -18.68 2.52 24.59
CA ASP A 74 -19.82 1.77 24.05
C ASP A 74 -19.34 0.48 23.35
N ILE A 75 -18.15 0.56 22.74
CA ILE A 75 -17.46 -0.51 22.05
C ILE A 75 -16.11 -0.68 22.74
N ILE A 76 -15.76 -1.92 23.07
CA ILE A 76 -14.40 -2.27 23.53
C ILE A 76 -13.77 -3.25 22.54
N GLU A 77 -12.47 -3.07 22.30
CA GLU A 77 -11.68 -3.96 21.48
C GLU A 77 -11.25 -5.20 22.27
N THR A 78 -11.14 -6.33 21.60
CA THR A 78 -10.50 -7.51 22.20
C THR A 78 -8.99 -7.30 22.28
N ASN A 79 -8.34 -7.90 23.26
CA ASN A 79 -6.88 -7.90 23.36
C ASN A 79 -6.29 -8.97 22.42
N THR A 80 -6.42 -8.74 21.09
CA THR A 80 -6.08 -9.72 20.06
C THR A 80 -5.37 -9.08 18.84
N PHE A 81 -4.85 -7.88 18.99
CA PHE A 81 -4.25 -7.09 17.91
C PHE A 81 -3.17 -7.85 17.10
N SER A 82 -2.39 -8.69 17.76
CA SER A 82 -1.34 -9.52 17.14
C SER A 82 -1.57 -11.02 17.37
N ALA A 83 -2.82 -11.44 17.60
CA ALA A 83 -3.13 -12.82 17.98
C ALA A 83 -2.94 -13.83 16.83
N GLN A 84 -2.89 -13.40 15.59
CA GLN A 84 -2.71 -14.28 14.44
C GLN A 84 -1.31 -14.95 14.43
N ARG A 85 -1.26 -16.20 13.92
CA ARG A 85 -0.10 -17.09 14.00
C ARG A 85 1.21 -16.53 13.42
N ILE A 86 1.14 -15.60 12.43
CA ILE A 86 2.32 -15.00 11.81
C ILE A 86 3.06 -14.11 12.82
N SER A 87 2.34 -13.25 13.56
CA SER A 87 2.93 -12.44 14.63
C SER A 87 3.29 -13.27 15.86
N GLN A 88 2.48 -14.27 16.21
CA GLN A 88 2.76 -15.16 17.33
C GLN A 88 3.99 -16.06 17.11
N ALA A 89 4.40 -16.29 15.86
CA ALA A 89 5.63 -17.01 15.53
C ALA A 89 6.90 -16.30 16.04
N ASP A 90 6.86 -14.97 16.17
CA ASP A 90 7.98 -14.20 16.76
C ASP A 90 8.27 -14.62 18.20
N TYR A 91 7.22 -15.09 18.90
CA TYR A 91 7.29 -15.58 20.27
C TYR A 91 7.35 -17.12 20.35
N GLY A 92 7.22 -17.83 19.21
CA GLY A 92 7.13 -19.30 19.18
C GLY A 92 5.79 -19.82 19.70
N LEU A 93 4.73 -19.03 19.55
CA LEU A 93 3.38 -19.29 20.08
C LEU A 93 2.33 -19.39 18.96
N GLU A 94 2.74 -19.66 17.73
CA GLU A 94 1.86 -19.78 16.58
C GLU A 94 0.75 -20.84 16.74
N ALA A 95 0.98 -21.85 17.57
CA ALA A 95 0.01 -22.89 17.88
C ALA A 95 -1.09 -22.43 18.88
N ASP A 96 -0.88 -21.32 19.57
CA ASP A 96 -1.81 -20.80 20.57
C ASP A 96 -2.71 -19.67 20.04
N SER A 97 -2.52 -19.26 18.78
CA SER A 97 -3.24 -18.16 18.11
C SER A 97 -4.76 -18.22 18.31
N TYR A 98 -5.38 -19.34 18.00
CA TYR A 98 -6.82 -19.54 18.20
C TYR A 98 -7.25 -19.34 19.67
N LYS A 99 -6.47 -19.89 20.62
CA LYS A 99 -6.80 -19.78 22.05
C LYS A 99 -6.68 -18.34 22.55
N ILE A 100 -5.62 -17.63 22.11
CA ILE A 100 -5.41 -16.22 22.45
C ILE A 100 -6.59 -15.39 21.98
N ALA A 101 -7.03 -15.59 20.73
CA ALA A 101 -8.17 -14.89 20.16
C ALA A 101 -9.49 -15.24 20.87
N LEU A 102 -9.72 -16.53 21.15
CA LEU A 102 -10.91 -17.02 21.85
C LEU A 102 -11.03 -16.40 23.26
N GLU A 103 -9.96 -16.48 24.06
CA GLU A 103 -10.00 -15.98 25.43
C GLU A 103 -10.04 -14.44 25.47
N GLY A 104 -9.33 -13.74 24.56
CA GLY A 104 -9.44 -12.30 24.42
C GLY A 104 -10.87 -11.83 24.16
N ALA A 105 -11.56 -12.51 23.24
CA ALA A 105 -12.96 -12.23 22.95
C ALA A 105 -13.88 -12.55 24.14
N ARG A 106 -13.67 -13.68 24.83
CA ARG A 106 -14.45 -14.07 26.02
C ARG A 106 -14.32 -13.05 27.15
N LEU A 107 -13.09 -12.63 27.46
CA LEU A 107 -12.83 -11.66 28.51
C LEU A 107 -13.50 -10.31 28.21
N ALA A 108 -13.36 -9.80 26.98
CA ALA A 108 -14.05 -8.58 26.55
C ALA A 108 -15.58 -8.74 26.63
N LYS A 109 -16.11 -9.90 26.21
CA LYS A 109 -17.55 -10.16 26.26
C LYS A 109 -18.08 -10.24 27.70
N MET A 110 -17.34 -10.86 28.59
CA MET A 110 -17.68 -10.88 30.02
C MET A 110 -17.77 -9.47 30.60
N ALA A 111 -16.73 -8.66 30.38
CA ALA A 111 -16.71 -7.27 30.83
C ALA A 111 -17.88 -6.46 30.22
N ALA A 112 -18.11 -6.58 28.91
CA ALA A 112 -19.20 -5.86 28.24
C ALA A 112 -20.57 -6.22 28.83
N MET A 113 -20.81 -7.50 29.15
CA MET A 113 -22.08 -7.95 29.73
C MET A 113 -22.31 -7.41 31.15
N GLU A 114 -21.26 -7.18 31.93
CA GLU A 114 -21.37 -6.59 33.28
C GLU A 114 -21.88 -5.15 33.26
N PHE A 115 -21.61 -4.40 32.21
CA PHE A 115 -21.92 -2.99 32.06
C PHE A 115 -23.08 -2.68 31.09
N ALA A 116 -23.53 -3.68 30.33
CA ALA A 116 -24.58 -3.50 29.33
C ALA A 116 -25.95 -3.30 29.98
N THR A 117 -26.73 -2.32 29.52
CA THR A 117 -28.13 -2.11 29.86
C THR A 117 -28.98 -1.99 28.59
N GLU A 118 -30.30 -2.04 28.71
CA GLU A 118 -31.18 -1.81 27.54
C GLU A 118 -30.99 -0.42 26.93
N GLU A 119 -30.75 0.59 27.77
CA GLU A 119 -30.55 1.97 27.35
C GLU A 119 -29.14 2.22 26.79
N LYS A 120 -28.15 1.52 27.35
CA LYS A 120 -26.75 1.64 26.95
C LYS A 120 -26.14 0.25 26.70
N PRO A 121 -26.44 -0.38 25.56
CA PRO A 121 -25.80 -1.64 25.20
C PRO A 121 -24.29 -1.45 25.01
N ARG A 122 -23.51 -2.51 25.27
CA ARG A 122 -22.07 -2.55 25.08
C ARG A 122 -21.74 -3.59 24.02
N PHE A 123 -20.78 -3.28 23.17
CA PHE A 123 -20.39 -4.13 22.06
C PHE A 123 -18.91 -4.49 22.17
N VAL A 124 -18.58 -5.64 21.63
CA VAL A 124 -17.19 -6.14 21.57
C VAL A 124 -16.74 -6.16 20.11
N ALA A 125 -15.71 -5.39 19.81
CA ALA A 125 -15.02 -5.40 18.53
C ALA A 125 -13.88 -6.41 18.58
N GLY A 126 -13.95 -7.44 17.74
CA GLY A 126 -12.83 -8.37 17.53
C GLY A 126 -11.71 -7.64 16.78
N SER A 127 -10.67 -7.22 17.49
CA SER A 127 -9.51 -6.57 16.93
C SER A 127 -8.69 -7.54 16.10
N ILE A 128 -8.46 -7.20 14.82
CA ILE A 128 -7.66 -7.92 13.84
C ILE A 128 -6.62 -6.93 13.34
N GLY A 129 -5.44 -6.96 13.91
CA GLY A 129 -4.36 -6.06 13.57
C GLY A 129 -3.54 -6.53 12.36
N PRO A 130 -2.58 -5.72 11.92
CA PRO A 130 -1.68 -6.07 10.84
C PRO A 130 -0.68 -7.14 11.28
N THR A 131 -0.07 -7.80 10.29
CA THR A 131 1.07 -8.68 10.52
C THR A 131 2.39 -7.90 10.36
N ASN A 132 3.49 -8.47 10.87
CA ASN A 132 4.84 -7.97 10.63
C ASN A 132 5.34 -8.25 9.20
N LYS A 133 4.55 -8.91 8.36
CA LYS A 133 4.83 -9.20 6.95
C LYS A 133 3.74 -8.64 6.06
N THR A 134 4.08 -8.31 4.81
CA THR A 134 3.15 -7.73 3.84
C THR A 134 3.05 -8.57 2.58
N CYS A 135 1.86 -8.60 1.99
CA CYS A 135 1.61 -9.26 0.72
C CYS A 135 1.94 -8.38 -0.49
N SER A 136 1.94 -7.04 -0.33
CA SER A 136 2.14 -6.11 -1.45
C SER A 136 3.57 -5.62 -1.62
N MET A 137 4.40 -5.67 -0.57
CA MET A 137 5.77 -5.15 -0.60
C MET A 137 6.82 -6.27 -0.62
N SER A 138 7.92 -6.03 -1.34
CA SER A 138 9.05 -6.95 -1.31
C SER A 138 9.90 -6.74 -0.05
N PRO A 139 10.32 -7.83 0.62
CA PRO A 139 11.30 -7.75 1.71
C PRO A 139 12.73 -7.57 1.21
N ASP A 140 12.98 -7.75 -0.08
CA ASP A 140 14.31 -7.71 -0.70
C ASP A 140 14.33 -6.75 -1.90
N VAL A 141 15.13 -5.71 -1.82
CA VAL A 141 15.35 -4.73 -2.90
C VAL A 141 15.89 -5.36 -4.16
N ASN A 142 16.71 -6.38 -4.02
CA ASN A 142 17.32 -7.08 -5.16
C ASN A 142 16.34 -7.98 -5.89
N SER A 143 15.25 -8.33 -5.22
CA SER A 143 14.21 -9.19 -5.73
C SER A 143 12.83 -8.55 -5.54
N PRO A 144 12.51 -7.49 -6.29
CA PRO A 144 11.28 -6.71 -6.07
C PRO A 144 9.99 -7.51 -6.29
N ALA A 145 10.06 -8.65 -6.99
CA ALA A 145 8.96 -9.60 -7.12
C ALA A 145 8.81 -10.54 -5.91
N ALA A 146 9.83 -10.64 -5.05
CA ALA A 146 9.78 -11.53 -3.89
C ALA A 146 8.71 -11.07 -2.89
N ARG A 147 8.10 -12.04 -2.24
CA ARG A 147 7.18 -11.83 -1.11
C ARG A 147 7.53 -12.80 -0.01
N ASN A 148 7.51 -12.33 1.23
CA ASN A 148 7.75 -13.18 2.41
C ASN A 148 6.44 -13.71 3.02
N LEU A 149 5.32 -13.39 2.40
CA LEU A 149 3.99 -13.80 2.79
C LEU A 149 3.10 -13.87 1.55
N THR A 150 2.40 -14.97 1.38
CA THR A 150 1.40 -15.16 0.32
C THR A 150 0.00 -14.80 0.82
N TYR A 151 -0.91 -14.52 -0.12
CA TYR A 151 -2.33 -14.32 0.18
C TYR A 151 -2.92 -15.49 0.96
N ASP A 152 -2.63 -16.72 0.52
CA ASP A 152 -3.22 -17.93 1.11
C ASP A 152 -2.69 -18.20 2.53
N GLU A 153 -1.38 -18.03 2.77
CA GLU A 153 -0.81 -18.15 4.12
C GLU A 153 -1.40 -17.12 5.09
N LEU A 154 -1.59 -15.88 4.63
CA LEU A 154 -2.20 -14.84 5.45
C LEU A 154 -3.70 -15.11 5.68
N TYR A 155 -4.41 -15.62 4.66
CA TYR A 155 -5.80 -16.01 4.79
C TYR A 155 -5.99 -17.07 5.87
N ASP A 156 -5.17 -18.11 5.88
CA ASP A 156 -5.23 -19.17 6.87
C ASP A 156 -4.97 -18.63 8.29
N ALA A 157 -4.02 -17.71 8.43
CA ALA A 157 -3.71 -17.08 9.71
C ALA A 157 -4.88 -16.23 10.25
N TYR A 158 -5.46 -15.38 9.42
CA TYR A 158 -6.62 -14.59 9.83
C TYR A 158 -7.89 -15.45 10.04
N ALA A 159 -8.10 -16.49 9.23
CA ALA A 159 -9.22 -17.38 9.40
C ALA A 159 -9.20 -18.11 10.76
N GLU A 160 -8.01 -18.51 11.24
CA GLU A 160 -7.84 -19.12 12.57
C GLU A 160 -8.17 -18.12 13.68
N GLU A 161 -7.65 -16.91 13.62
CA GLU A 161 -7.93 -15.83 14.57
C GLU A 161 -9.42 -15.48 14.61
N ILE A 162 -10.04 -15.29 13.44
CA ILE A 162 -11.45 -14.94 13.29
C ILE A 162 -12.37 -16.03 13.87
N ARG A 163 -12.03 -17.32 13.70
CA ARG A 163 -12.77 -18.40 14.37
C ARG A 163 -12.72 -18.25 15.88
N GLY A 164 -11.54 -17.99 16.45
CA GLY A 164 -11.40 -17.73 17.88
C GLY A 164 -12.25 -16.55 18.36
N LEU A 165 -12.25 -15.44 17.62
CA LEU A 165 -13.05 -14.26 17.91
C LEU A 165 -14.55 -14.55 17.87
N LEU A 166 -15.04 -15.28 16.85
CA LEU A 166 -16.45 -15.68 16.73
C LEU A 166 -16.90 -16.60 17.87
N ASP A 167 -16.09 -17.60 18.20
CA ASP A 167 -16.36 -18.55 19.30
C ASP A 167 -16.35 -17.84 20.66
N GLY A 168 -15.53 -16.80 20.80
CA GLY A 168 -15.49 -15.93 21.97
C GLY A 168 -16.66 -14.95 22.07
N GLY A 169 -17.42 -14.74 21.00
CA GLY A 169 -18.71 -14.04 21.02
C GLY A 169 -18.63 -12.55 20.71
N VAL A 170 -17.71 -12.11 19.85
CA VAL A 170 -17.63 -10.72 19.37
C VAL A 170 -18.91 -10.28 18.65
N ASP A 171 -19.17 -8.97 18.64
CA ASP A 171 -20.34 -8.36 18.03
C ASP A 171 -20.04 -7.70 16.67
N VAL A 172 -18.78 -7.40 16.40
CA VAL A 172 -18.27 -6.73 15.20
C VAL A 172 -16.81 -7.12 15.00
N PHE A 173 -16.33 -7.19 13.76
CA PHE A 173 -14.91 -7.28 13.45
C PHE A 173 -14.33 -5.89 13.23
N LEU A 174 -13.15 -5.63 13.78
CA LEU A 174 -12.38 -4.41 13.57
C LEU A 174 -11.02 -4.77 12.95
N ILE A 175 -10.91 -4.59 11.64
CA ILE A 175 -9.63 -4.72 10.93
C ILE A 175 -8.96 -3.35 10.99
N GLU A 176 -7.89 -3.25 11.75
CA GLU A 176 -7.34 -1.97 12.15
C GLU A 176 -5.84 -1.80 11.86
N THR A 177 -5.38 -0.56 11.97
CA THR A 177 -3.97 -0.18 11.75
C THR A 177 -3.46 -0.65 10.39
N ILE A 178 -4.34 -0.55 9.38
CA ILE A 178 -4.08 -1.03 8.03
C ILE A 178 -3.07 -0.11 7.36
N PHE A 179 -1.90 -0.64 7.06
CA PHE A 179 -0.85 0.02 6.28
C PHE A 179 -0.58 -0.69 4.93
N ASP A 180 -1.12 -1.90 4.73
CA ASP A 180 -1.13 -2.66 3.47
C ASP A 180 -2.56 -3.06 3.13
N THR A 181 -3.10 -2.51 2.05
CA THR A 181 -4.49 -2.77 1.66
C THR A 181 -4.71 -4.20 1.17
N LEU A 182 -3.68 -4.87 0.63
CA LEU A 182 -3.80 -6.28 0.25
C LEU A 182 -3.98 -7.16 1.48
N ASN A 183 -3.24 -6.90 2.56
CA ASN A 183 -3.44 -7.59 3.83
C ASN A 183 -4.88 -7.37 4.38
N ALA A 184 -5.40 -6.15 4.26
CA ALA A 184 -6.79 -5.87 4.66
C ALA A 184 -7.81 -6.64 3.84
N LYS A 185 -7.61 -6.75 2.51
CA LYS A 185 -8.48 -7.57 1.64
C LYS A 185 -8.49 -9.04 2.08
N VAL A 186 -7.33 -9.58 2.45
CA VAL A 186 -7.22 -10.95 2.97
C VAL A 186 -8.03 -11.12 4.25
N ALA A 187 -7.92 -10.16 5.19
CA ALA A 187 -8.67 -10.21 6.45
C ALA A 187 -10.20 -10.12 6.22
N ILE A 188 -10.63 -9.25 5.27
CA ILE A 188 -12.05 -9.13 4.89
C ILE A 188 -12.54 -10.43 4.24
N ASP A 189 -11.77 -11.02 3.32
CA ASP A 189 -12.10 -12.28 2.66
C ASP A 189 -12.26 -13.41 3.68
N ALA A 190 -11.30 -13.55 4.61
CA ALA A 190 -11.38 -14.51 5.70
C ALA A 190 -12.60 -14.28 6.59
N ALA A 191 -12.89 -13.02 6.97
CA ALA A 191 -14.05 -12.69 7.79
C ALA A 191 -15.37 -13.07 7.10
N ILE A 192 -15.54 -12.75 5.84
CA ILE A 192 -16.74 -13.09 5.06
C ILE A 192 -16.90 -14.60 4.94
N ALA A 193 -15.82 -15.32 4.64
CA ALA A 193 -15.85 -16.78 4.48
C ALA A 193 -16.18 -17.49 5.79
N ILE A 194 -15.56 -17.10 6.90
CA ILE A 194 -15.80 -17.70 8.21
C ILE A 194 -17.21 -17.35 8.74
N MET A 195 -17.68 -16.12 8.52
CA MET A 195 -19.07 -15.75 8.84
C MET A 195 -20.08 -16.64 8.08
N ALA A 196 -19.82 -16.93 6.82
CA ALA A 196 -20.65 -17.83 6.02
C ALA A 196 -20.61 -19.28 6.54
N GLU A 197 -19.43 -19.78 6.93
CA GLU A 197 -19.24 -21.10 7.56
C GLU A 197 -20.07 -21.21 8.85
N TYR A 198 -20.01 -20.19 9.70
CA TYR A 198 -20.74 -20.12 10.98
C TYR A 198 -22.21 -19.71 10.86
N LYS A 199 -22.66 -19.33 9.67
CA LYS A 199 -24.00 -18.76 9.41
C LYS A 199 -24.32 -17.58 10.34
N ARG A 200 -23.33 -16.73 10.55
CA ARG A 200 -23.43 -15.50 11.37
C ARG A 200 -22.99 -14.32 10.51
N GLU A 201 -23.73 -13.23 10.58
CA GLU A 201 -23.39 -11.97 9.90
C GLU A 201 -23.04 -10.92 10.97
N LEU A 202 -21.80 -10.45 10.96
CA LEU A 202 -21.32 -9.37 11.82
C LEU A 202 -20.90 -8.19 10.96
N PRO A 203 -21.04 -6.94 11.45
CA PRO A 203 -20.46 -5.78 10.79
C PRO A 203 -18.95 -5.91 10.69
N ILE A 204 -18.36 -5.34 9.63
CA ILE A 204 -16.91 -5.22 9.45
C ILE A 204 -16.54 -3.75 9.50
N MET A 205 -15.81 -3.34 10.52
CA MET A 205 -15.17 -2.05 10.64
C MET A 205 -13.75 -2.15 10.09
N ILE A 206 -13.30 -1.13 9.36
CA ILE A 206 -11.93 -1.03 8.87
C ILE A 206 -11.32 0.30 9.29
N SER A 207 -10.03 0.29 9.63
CA SER A 207 -9.31 1.50 10.03
C SER A 207 -7.91 1.53 9.44
N ALA A 208 -7.63 2.55 8.62
CA ALA A 208 -6.34 2.73 7.98
C ALA A 208 -5.38 3.53 8.87
N THR A 209 -4.10 3.27 8.68
CA THR A 209 -3.02 4.05 9.27
C THR A 209 -2.27 4.80 8.18
N ILE A 210 -2.25 6.13 8.30
CA ILE A 210 -1.54 7.03 7.40
C ILE A 210 -0.10 7.16 7.88
N SER A 211 0.84 6.93 6.97
CA SER A 211 2.27 6.88 7.31
C SER A 211 3.01 8.20 7.07
N ASP A 212 2.40 9.12 6.31
CA ASP A 212 3.02 10.39 5.96
C ASP A 212 2.01 11.56 5.91
N LEU A 213 2.54 12.78 5.89
CA LEU A 213 1.72 14.00 5.79
C LEU A 213 1.10 14.22 4.40
N ALA A 214 1.44 13.41 3.41
CA ALA A 214 0.78 13.40 2.10
C ALA A 214 -0.49 12.50 2.08
N GLY A 215 -0.79 11.83 3.21
CA GLY A 215 -2.01 11.02 3.37
C GLY A 215 -1.91 9.63 2.74
N ARG A 216 -0.71 9.06 2.67
CA ARG A 216 -0.49 7.71 2.12
C ARG A 216 -0.29 6.67 3.22
N THR A 217 -0.73 5.45 2.94
CA THR A 217 -0.36 4.26 3.72
C THR A 217 1.10 3.91 3.47
N LEU A 218 1.67 3.02 4.27
CA LEU A 218 3.06 2.58 4.09
C LEU A 218 3.30 1.90 2.73
N SER A 219 2.30 1.18 2.21
CA SER A 219 2.35 0.59 0.87
C SER A 219 2.23 1.63 -0.28
N GLY A 220 2.18 2.92 0.04
CA GLY A 220 2.17 4.04 -0.91
C GLY A 220 0.79 4.43 -1.43
N GLN A 221 -0.29 3.79 -0.98
CA GLN A 221 -1.63 4.06 -1.46
C GLN A 221 -2.22 5.33 -0.82
N THR A 222 -2.87 6.18 -1.62
CA THR A 222 -3.63 7.32 -1.10
C THR A 222 -4.87 6.86 -0.34
N LEU A 223 -5.41 7.74 0.51
CA LEU A 223 -6.63 7.43 1.26
C LEU A 223 -7.83 7.17 0.32
N GLU A 224 -7.93 7.90 -0.77
CA GLU A 224 -8.94 7.67 -1.80
C GLU A 224 -8.72 6.35 -2.54
N GLY A 225 -7.44 6.01 -2.85
CA GLY A 225 -7.07 4.72 -3.43
C GLY A 225 -7.42 3.55 -2.52
N PHE A 226 -7.17 3.69 -1.22
CA PHE A 226 -7.59 2.74 -0.19
C PHE A 226 -9.12 2.56 -0.18
N LEU A 227 -9.87 3.66 -0.14
CA LEU A 227 -11.34 3.63 -0.15
C LEU A 227 -11.87 2.96 -1.43
N GLY A 228 -11.28 3.29 -2.58
CA GLY A 228 -11.61 2.68 -3.87
C GLY A 228 -11.36 1.17 -3.89
N SER A 229 -10.22 0.74 -3.34
CA SER A 229 -9.83 -0.68 -3.27
C SER A 229 -10.81 -1.54 -2.49
N LEU A 230 -11.51 -0.95 -1.52
CA LEU A 230 -12.42 -1.65 -0.63
C LEU A 230 -13.91 -1.42 -0.96
N SER A 231 -14.20 -0.62 -1.99
CA SER A 231 -15.57 -0.16 -2.32
C SER A 231 -16.56 -1.28 -2.72
N SER A 232 -16.06 -2.46 -3.10
CA SER A 232 -16.89 -3.62 -3.47
C SER A 232 -17.23 -4.54 -2.29
N TYR A 233 -16.61 -4.31 -1.12
CA TYR A 233 -16.83 -5.12 0.07
C TYR A 233 -17.95 -4.58 0.96
N PRO A 234 -18.63 -5.44 1.75
CA PRO A 234 -19.70 -5.04 2.66
C PRO A 234 -19.14 -4.39 3.93
N ILE A 235 -18.53 -3.22 3.80
CA ILE A 235 -17.93 -2.46 4.90
C ILE A 235 -19.02 -1.75 5.70
N PHE A 236 -18.96 -1.85 7.03
CA PHE A 236 -19.86 -1.14 7.93
C PHE A 236 -19.35 0.27 8.25
N SER A 237 -18.08 0.37 8.66
CA SER A 237 -17.43 1.65 8.89
C SER A 237 -16.03 1.68 8.33
N VAL A 238 -15.57 2.88 7.97
CA VAL A 238 -14.20 3.16 7.58
C VAL A 238 -13.66 4.25 8.49
N GLY A 239 -12.38 4.14 8.84
CA GLY A 239 -11.78 5.09 9.75
C GLY A 239 -10.27 5.20 9.66
N LEU A 240 -9.73 5.97 10.60
CA LEU A 240 -8.31 6.23 10.75
C LEU A 240 -7.89 6.01 12.20
N ASN A 241 -6.75 5.40 12.41
CA ASN A 241 -6.14 5.26 13.72
C ASN A 241 -4.62 5.30 13.68
N CYS A 242 -4.02 5.53 14.84
CA CYS A 242 -2.57 5.50 15.05
C CYS A 242 -1.78 6.54 14.22
N SER A 243 -0.46 6.47 14.25
CA SER A 243 0.55 7.34 13.61
C SER A 243 0.49 8.81 14.01
N PHE A 244 -0.66 9.43 14.01
CA PHE A 244 -0.86 10.86 14.27
C PHE A 244 -1.73 11.13 15.50
N GLY A 245 -1.53 12.31 16.10
CA GLY A 245 -2.47 12.89 17.05
C GLY A 245 -3.70 13.47 16.33
N ALA A 246 -4.72 13.84 17.12
CA ALA A 246 -6.01 14.29 16.58
C ALA A 246 -5.88 15.47 15.61
N ARG A 247 -5.04 16.46 15.92
CA ARG A 247 -4.86 17.65 15.06
C ARG A 247 -4.33 17.31 13.67
N GLN A 248 -3.32 16.45 13.59
CA GLN A 248 -2.71 16.07 12.31
C GLN A 248 -3.64 15.17 11.50
N MET A 249 -4.46 14.37 12.15
CA MET A 249 -5.39 13.43 11.50
C MET A 249 -6.61 14.13 10.90
N LYS A 250 -7.00 15.31 11.41
CA LYS A 250 -8.21 16.04 11.02
C LYS A 250 -8.40 16.24 9.51
N PRO A 251 -7.40 16.71 8.73
CA PRO A 251 -7.58 16.90 7.29
C PRO A 251 -7.94 15.62 6.55
N PHE A 252 -7.32 14.50 6.93
CA PHE A 252 -7.55 13.19 6.32
C PHE A 252 -8.90 12.61 6.73
N LEU A 253 -9.28 12.80 7.98
CA LEU A 253 -10.61 12.43 8.49
C LEU A 253 -11.71 13.21 7.77
N ALA A 254 -11.53 14.50 7.57
CA ALA A 254 -12.49 15.35 6.85
C ALA A 254 -12.64 14.90 5.39
N SER A 255 -11.53 14.58 4.70
CA SER A 255 -11.56 14.02 3.34
C SER A 255 -12.32 12.69 3.30
N LEU A 256 -12.03 11.80 4.26
CA LEU A 256 -12.69 10.50 4.37
C LEU A 256 -14.21 10.67 4.62
N ALA A 257 -14.60 11.50 5.60
CA ALA A 257 -15.99 11.76 5.94
C ALA A 257 -16.76 12.38 4.77
N HIS A 258 -16.12 13.22 3.96
CA HIS A 258 -16.77 13.82 2.80
C HIS A 258 -17.02 12.81 1.66
N LYS A 259 -16.16 11.79 1.50
CA LYS A 259 -16.18 10.89 0.35
C LYS A 259 -16.75 9.49 0.64
N ALA A 260 -16.58 8.98 1.85
CA ALA A 260 -16.94 7.60 2.17
C ALA A 260 -18.46 7.41 2.35
N PRO A 261 -19.08 6.38 1.70
CA PRO A 261 -20.47 6.02 1.89
C PRO A 261 -20.66 5.01 3.05
N TYR A 262 -19.93 5.21 4.14
CA TYR A 262 -19.87 4.33 5.31
C TYR A 262 -19.93 5.16 6.59
N TYR A 263 -20.18 4.53 7.74
CA TYR A 263 -19.96 5.18 9.04
C TYR A 263 -18.47 5.50 9.19
N ILE A 264 -18.18 6.60 9.89
CA ILE A 264 -16.82 7.10 10.06
C ILE A 264 -16.35 6.85 11.50
N SER A 265 -15.20 6.20 11.65
CA SER A 265 -14.54 5.98 12.93
C SER A 265 -13.18 6.69 12.98
N VAL A 266 -12.76 7.14 14.17
CA VAL A 266 -11.44 7.71 14.38
C VAL A 266 -10.96 7.46 15.81
N TYR A 267 -9.72 7.01 15.94
CA TYR A 267 -9.06 6.84 17.24
C TYR A 267 -7.56 7.17 17.13
N PRO A 268 -7.24 8.48 17.28
CA PRO A 268 -5.87 8.98 17.16
C PRO A 268 -5.03 8.68 18.42
N ASN A 269 -3.71 8.85 18.28
CA ASN A 269 -2.79 8.80 19.42
C ASN A 269 -2.99 10.02 20.33
N ALA A 270 -2.53 9.92 21.57
CA ALA A 270 -2.44 11.05 22.50
C ALA A 270 -1.31 12.03 22.10
N GLY A 271 -1.46 12.64 20.92
CA GLY A 271 -0.43 13.43 20.28
C GLY A 271 0.63 12.56 19.57
N LEU A 272 1.80 13.15 19.35
CA LEU A 272 2.98 12.42 18.88
C LEU A 272 3.85 12.06 20.10
N PRO A 273 4.56 10.93 20.06
CA PRO A 273 5.48 10.58 21.14
C PRO A 273 6.55 11.66 21.25
N ASN A 274 6.88 12.04 22.47
CA ASN A 274 7.96 12.97 22.77
C ASN A 274 9.33 12.31 22.51
N SER A 275 10.39 13.06 22.70
CA SER A 275 11.76 12.60 22.50
C SER A 275 12.21 11.43 23.41
N LEU A 276 11.41 11.07 24.40
CA LEU A 276 11.61 9.92 25.29
C LEU A 276 10.64 8.77 24.99
N GLY A 277 9.87 8.88 23.89
CA GLY A 277 8.87 7.88 23.49
C GLY A 277 7.59 7.92 24.32
N GLN A 278 7.38 8.95 25.16
CA GLN A 278 6.21 9.11 26.00
C GLN A 278 5.19 10.02 25.30
N TYR A 279 3.93 9.85 25.64
CA TYR A 279 2.84 10.68 25.15
C TYR A 279 2.52 11.76 26.19
N ASP A 280 2.77 13.02 25.82
CA ASP A 280 2.61 14.18 26.72
C ASP A 280 1.26 14.88 26.54
N GLU A 281 0.47 14.49 25.54
CA GLU A 281 -0.85 15.08 25.32
C GLU A 281 -1.78 14.75 26.48
N SER A 282 -2.36 15.77 27.09
CA SER A 282 -3.34 15.58 28.16
C SER A 282 -4.72 15.26 27.62
N ALA A 283 -5.56 14.59 28.41
CA ALA A 283 -6.93 14.27 28.05
C ALA A 283 -7.75 15.54 27.74
N ASP A 284 -7.50 16.66 28.41
CA ASP A 284 -8.17 17.93 28.15
C ASP A 284 -7.75 18.57 26.81
N SER A 285 -6.45 18.52 26.48
CA SER A 285 -5.94 19.04 25.20
C SER A 285 -6.49 18.22 24.02
N MET A 286 -6.44 16.90 24.12
CA MET A 286 -6.96 16.02 23.07
C MET A 286 -8.48 16.14 22.94
N ALA A 287 -9.20 16.28 24.06
CA ALA A 287 -10.64 16.47 24.06
C ALA A 287 -11.07 17.73 23.28
N GLN A 288 -10.34 18.83 23.39
CA GLN A 288 -10.59 20.05 22.60
C GLN A 288 -10.44 19.79 21.09
N GLN A 289 -9.47 18.98 20.68
CA GLN A 289 -9.27 18.63 19.28
C GLN A 289 -10.34 17.66 18.77
N ILE A 290 -10.76 16.71 19.60
CA ILE A 290 -11.87 15.81 19.29
C ILE A 290 -13.20 16.58 19.20
N GLU A 291 -13.37 17.61 20.04
CA GLU A 291 -14.57 18.48 19.99
C GLU A 291 -14.76 19.11 18.61
N GLU A 292 -13.67 19.49 17.93
CA GLU A 292 -13.74 20.00 16.56
C GLU A 292 -14.31 18.95 15.59
N TYR A 293 -13.96 17.66 15.74
CA TYR A 293 -14.53 16.58 14.90
C TYR A 293 -16.04 16.43 15.09
N LEU A 294 -16.47 16.57 16.36
CA LEU A 294 -17.87 16.44 16.74
C LEU A 294 -18.68 17.65 16.26
N ASP A 295 -18.11 18.86 16.34
CA ASP A 295 -18.75 20.11 15.91
C ASP A 295 -18.93 20.16 14.39
N GLU A 296 -17.95 19.66 13.64
CA GLU A 296 -18.01 19.55 12.18
C GLU A 296 -18.82 18.32 11.71
N GLY A 297 -19.28 17.48 12.62
CA GLY A 297 -20.07 16.28 12.28
C GLY A 297 -19.32 15.26 11.44
N LEU A 298 -18.02 15.04 11.72
CA LEU A 298 -17.15 14.17 10.91
C LEU A 298 -17.24 12.69 11.27
N VAL A 299 -17.74 12.33 12.45
CA VAL A 299 -17.58 10.98 12.99
C VAL A 299 -18.89 10.37 13.51
N ASN A 300 -18.92 9.03 13.46
CA ASN A 300 -19.93 8.20 14.10
C ASN A 300 -19.36 7.45 15.31
N ILE A 301 -18.06 7.14 15.28
CA ILE A 301 -17.34 6.43 16.33
C ILE A 301 -16.07 7.21 16.63
N VAL A 302 -15.79 7.45 17.90
CA VAL A 302 -14.57 8.10 18.36
C VAL A 302 -13.96 7.34 19.53
N GLY A 303 -12.67 7.15 19.50
CA GLY A 303 -11.90 6.48 20.54
C GLY A 303 -10.48 7.01 20.64
N GLY A 304 -9.59 6.23 21.26
CA GLY A 304 -8.18 6.59 21.40
C GLY A 304 -7.25 5.45 21.03
N CYS A 305 -6.05 5.76 20.52
CA CYS A 305 -4.98 4.81 20.24
C CYS A 305 -3.80 5.08 21.18
N CYS A 306 -2.57 4.84 20.78
CA CYS A 306 -1.38 4.90 21.61
C CYS A 306 -1.34 6.13 22.54
N GLY A 307 -1.00 5.90 23.80
CA GLY A 307 -0.93 6.93 24.84
C GLY A 307 -2.26 7.31 25.51
N THR A 308 -3.41 6.86 24.98
CA THR A 308 -4.72 7.15 25.60
C THR A 308 -5.07 6.17 26.72
N THR A 309 -5.79 6.67 27.73
CA THR A 309 -6.23 5.93 28.90
C THR A 309 -7.76 6.10 29.10
N ASP A 310 -8.29 5.47 30.12
CA ASP A 310 -9.68 5.63 30.53
C ASP A 310 -10.08 7.10 30.81
N GLU A 311 -9.14 7.95 31.21
CA GLU A 311 -9.38 9.40 31.40
C GLU A 311 -9.75 10.07 30.07
N PHE A 312 -9.03 9.78 28.98
CA PHE A 312 -9.34 10.30 27.64
C PHE A 312 -10.73 9.88 27.18
N ILE A 313 -11.02 8.58 27.34
CA ILE A 313 -12.31 8.01 26.95
C ILE A 313 -13.47 8.63 27.73
N ALA A 314 -13.28 8.90 29.02
CA ALA A 314 -14.28 9.58 29.84
C ALA A 314 -14.59 10.99 29.30
N LYS A 315 -13.57 11.75 28.86
CA LYS A 315 -13.74 13.06 28.25
C LYS A 315 -14.49 12.96 26.91
N PHE A 316 -14.12 12.01 26.05
CA PHE A 316 -14.81 11.82 24.77
C PHE A 316 -16.27 11.43 24.96
N ALA A 317 -16.55 10.54 25.92
CA ALA A 317 -17.91 10.15 26.26
C ALA A 317 -18.76 11.34 26.76
N GLN A 318 -18.14 12.25 27.50
CA GLN A 318 -18.81 13.48 27.95
C GLN A 318 -19.12 14.44 26.79
N LEU A 319 -18.12 14.66 25.90
CA LEU A 319 -18.25 15.57 24.75
C LEU A 319 -19.25 15.05 23.71
N ALA A 320 -19.29 13.77 23.46
CA ALA A 320 -20.20 13.18 22.47
C ALA A 320 -21.67 13.20 22.89
N LYS A 321 -21.94 13.41 24.19
CA LYS A 321 -23.30 13.38 24.72
C LYS A 321 -24.20 14.47 24.11
N GLY A 322 -25.28 14.01 23.45
CA GLY A 322 -26.26 14.91 22.83
C GLY A 322 -25.82 15.47 21.45
N ARG A 323 -24.63 15.12 20.97
CA ARG A 323 -24.17 15.49 19.62
C ARG A 323 -24.69 14.50 18.58
N LYS A 324 -24.93 15.02 17.36
CA LYS A 324 -25.43 14.19 16.25
C LYS A 324 -24.27 13.45 15.58
N PRO A 325 -24.47 12.18 15.21
CA PRO A 325 -23.48 11.45 14.44
C PRO A 325 -23.35 11.99 13.00
N HIS A 326 -22.22 11.67 12.35
CA HIS A 326 -22.00 11.94 10.93
C HIS A 326 -23.14 11.33 10.09
N ARG A 327 -23.60 12.08 9.10
CA ARG A 327 -24.58 11.58 8.13
C ARG A 327 -23.86 10.88 6.99
N ILE A 328 -24.12 9.59 6.83
CA ILE A 328 -23.50 8.78 5.75
C ILE A 328 -23.80 9.40 4.38
N ASN A 329 -22.79 9.51 3.55
CA ASN A 329 -22.94 9.94 2.17
C ASN A 329 -23.68 8.91 1.33
N ALA A 330 -24.41 9.37 0.31
CA ALA A 330 -24.94 8.45 -0.69
C ALA A 330 -23.79 7.72 -1.40
N LYS A 331 -24.01 6.45 -1.73
CA LYS A 331 -23.05 5.71 -2.54
C LYS A 331 -22.93 6.39 -3.91
N SER A 332 -21.70 6.59 -4.37
CA SER A 332 -21.42 7.16 -5.69
C SER A 332 -21.99 6.24 -6.79
N ASP A 333 -22.60 6.83 -7.80
CA ASP A 333 -22.99 6.13 -9.03
C ASP A 333 -21.81 5.97 -10.01
N ALA A 334 -20.67 6.57 -9.70
CA ALA A 334 -19.45 6.44 -10.49
C ALA A 334 -18.77 5.10 -10.22
N MET A 335 -18.18 4.51 -11.25
CA MET A 335 -17.28 3.38 -11.09
C MET A 335 -15.97 3.84 -10.42
N TRP A 336 -15.54 3.12 -9.42
CA TRP A 336 -14.25 3.31 -8.76
C TRP A 336 -13.32 2.14 -9.08
N LEU A 337 -12.14 2.46 -9.59
CA LEU A 337 -11.01 1.56 -9.75
C LEU A 337 -9.81 2.16 -9.03
N SER A 338 -8.82 1.36 -8.68
CA SER A 338 -7.63 1.91 -8.03
C SER A 338 -6.38 1.06 -8.28
N GLY A 339 -5.26 1.78 -8.40
CA GLY A 339 -3.94 1.30 -8.07
C GLY A 339 -3.55 1.89 -6.71
N LEU A 340 -2.40 2.60 -6.65
CA LEU A 340 -2.08 3.44 -5.50
C LEU A 340 -2.97 4.69 -5.43
N GLU A 341 -3.53 5.11 -6.54
CA GLU A 341 -4.42 6.26 -6.67
C GLU A 341 -5.81 5.80 -7.13
N LEU A 342 -6.83 6.58 -6.80
CA LEU A 342 -8.20 6.32 -7.22
C LEU A 342 -8.39 6.77 -8.67
N LEU A 343 -8.98 5.92 -9.50
CA LEU A 343 -9.60 6.27 -10.76
C LEU A 343 -11.12 6.23 -10.56
N GLU A 344 -11.72 7.40 -10.48
CA GLU A 344 -13.18 7.58 -10.39
C GLU A 344 -13.72 8.02 -11.74
N LEU A 345 -14.62 7.24 -12.34
CA LEU A 345 -15.22 7.54 -13.62
C LEU A 345 -16.32 8.60 -13.44
N THR A 346 -15.90 9.85 -13.36
CA THR A 346 -16.82 11.00 -13.35
C THR A 346 -17.29 11.35 -14.78
N PRO A 347 -18.36 12.15 -14.93
CA PRO A 347 -18.82 12.63 -16.25
C PRO A 347 -17.76 13.36 -17.08
N ASP A 348 -16.70 13.88 -16.44
CA ASP A 348 -15.58 14.54 -17.13
C ASP A 348 -14.63 13.53 -17.80
N ILE A 349 -14.57 12.30 -17.28
CA ILE A 349 -13.81 11.19 -17.86
C ILE A 349 -14.73 10.44 -18.85
N ARG A 350 -14.70 10.86 -20.11
CA ARG A 350 -15.56 10.29 -21.15
C ARG A 350 -15.07 8.97 -21.69
N PHE A 351 -13.79 8.67 -21.55
CA PHE A 351 -13.18 7.45 -22.10
C PHE A 351 -11.93 7.08 -21.33
N VAL A 352 -11.81 5.81 -20.99
CA VAL A 352 -10.67 5.21 -20.28
C VAL A 352 -9.79 4.46 -21.25
N ASN A 353 -8.57 4.94 -21.44
CA ASN A 353 -7.53 4.26 -22.23
C ASN A 353 -6.95 3.10 -21.42
N VAL A 354 -7.20 1.87 -21.87
CA VAL A 354 -6.58 0.65 -21.34
C VAL A 354 -5.38 0.30 -22.23
N GLY A 355 -4.18 0.35 -21.68
CA GLY A 355 -2.95 0.11 -22.42
C GLY A 355 -2.73 -1.36 -22.77
N GLU A 356 -2.65 -1.71 -24.07
CA GLU A 356 -2.60 -3.07 -24.62
C GLU A 356 -1.19 -3.70 -24.73
N ARG A 357 -0.12 -2.98 -24.37
CA ARG A 357 1.25 -3.42 -24.75
C ARG A 357 1.91 -4.39 -23.77
N CYS A 358 1.34 -4.63 -22.59
CA CYS A 358 1.77 -5.65 -21.64
C CYS A 358 1.04 -6.99 -21.85
N ASN A 359 0.69 -7.30 -23.08
CA ASN A 359 0.02 -8.51 -23.50
C ASN A 359 0.93 -9.32 -24.41
N VAL A 360 1.31 -10.54 -23.99
CA VAL A 360 2.25 -11.40 -24.74
C VAL A 360 1.68 -11.84 -26.09
N ALA A 361 0.37 -12.04 -26.22
CA ALA A 361 -0.29 -12.38 -27.47
C ALA A 361 -0.33 -11.19 -28.45
N GLY A 362 -0.45 -9.96 -27.94
CA GLY A 362 -0.56 -8.73 -28.73
C GLY A 362 0.77 -8.06 -29.05
N SER A 363 1.81 -8.28 -28.24
CA SER A 363 3.10 -7.58 -28.32
C SER A 363 4.28 -8.56 -28.41
N ARG A 364 4.83 -8.78 -29.61
CA ARG A 364 6.02 -9.62 -29.80
C ARG A 364 7.25 -9.14 -29.02
N LYS A 365 7.36 -7.82 -28.80
CA LYS A 365 8.47 -7.27 -28.02
C LYS A 365 8.31 -7.67 -26.55
N PHE A 366 7.11 -7.52 -26.00
CA PHE A 366 6.81 -7.88 -24.62
C PHE A 366 6.99 -9.38 -24.38
N LEU A 367 6.44 -10.23 -25.27
CA LEU A 367 6.63 -11.69 -25.21
C LEU A 367 8.13 -12.05 -25.12
N ARG A 368 8.94 -11.56 -26.04
CA ARG A 368 10.39 -11.85 -26.05
C ARG A 368 11.08 -11.43 -24.75
N LEU A 369 10.69 -10.29 -24.18
CA LEU A 369 11.26 -9.80 -22.91
C LEU A 369 10.90 -10.74 -21.74
N ILE A 370 9.66 -11.21 -21.68
CA ILE A 370 9.21 -12.17 -20.65
C ILE A 370 9.91 -13.53 -20.83
N GLU A 371 9.97 -14.07 -22.05
CA GLU A 371 10.68 -15.33 -22.35
C GLU A 371 12.15 -15.29 -21.91
N ASN A 372 12.82 -14.16 -22.13
CA ASN A 372 14.23 -13.96 -21.78
C ASN A 372 14.43 -13.46 -20.34
N LYS A 373 13.36 -13.35 -19.52
CA LYS A 373 13.40 -12.85 -18.14
C LYS A 373 13.96 -11.41 -18.01
N GLN A 374 13.81 -10.61 -19.07
CA GLN A 374 14.20 -9.19 -19.12
C GLN A 374 13.06 -8.32 -18.54
N TYR A 375 12.83 -8.48 -17.25
CA TYR A 375 11.65 -7.90 -16.62
C TYR A 375 11.72 -6.37 -16.47
N ASP A 376 12.91 -5.80 -16.36
CA ASP A 376 13.08 -4.35 -16.27
C ASP A 376 12.66 -3.63 -17.54
N GLU A 377 13.06 -4.19 -18.70
CA GLU A 377 12.65 -3.70 -20.01
C GLU A 377 11.14 -3.96 -20.27
N ALA A 378 10.61 -5.06 -19.75
CA ALA A 378 9.19 -5.34 -19.81
C ALA A 378 8.40 -4.32 -18.97
N LEU A 379 8.88 -3.99 -17.76
CA LEU A 379 8.30 -2.98 -16.89
C LEU A 379 8.39 -1.57 -17.50
N ALA A 380 9.47 -1.26 -18.23
CA ALA A 380 9.60 0.00 -18.97
C ALA A 380 8.50 0.18 -20.04
N ILE A 381 8.00 -0.92 -20.63
CA ILE A 381 6.83 -0.84 -21.53
C ILE A 381 5.57 -0.40 -20.76
N ALA A 382 5.36 -0.91 -19.55
CA ALA A 382 4.23 -0.50 -18.71
C ALA A 382 4.33 0.98 -18.31
N ARG A 383 5.53 1.43 -17.85
CA ARG A 383 5.77 2.86 -17.53
C ARG A 383 5.49 3.77 -18.72
N LYS A 384 5.97 3.35 -19.90
CA LYS A 384 5.74 4.14 -21.10
C LYS A 384 4.25 4.28 -21.42
N GLN A 385 3.47 3.23 -21.29
CA GLN A 385 2.02 3.29 -21.52
C GLN A 385 1.33 4.28 -20.57
N VAL A 386 1.72 4.28 -19.28
CA VAL A 386 1.18 5.24 -18.30
C VAL A 386 1.61 6.67 -18.67
N ALA A 387 2.86 6.86 -19.06
CA ALA A 387 3.36 8.17 -19.53
C ALA A 387 2.66 8.65 -20.81
N ASP A 388 2.27 7.74 -21.70
CA ASP A 388 1.53 8.01 -22.93
C ASP A 388 0.01 8.20 -22.68
N GLY A 389 -0.47 8.11 -21.44
CA GLY A 389 -1.86 8.40 -21.06
C GLY A 389 -2.75 7.19 -20.83
N ALA A 390 -2.18 6.00 -20.64
CA ALA A 390 -2.97 4.85 -20.16
C ALA A 390 -3.47 5.11 -18.75
N MET A 391 -4.77 4.93 -18.55
CA MET A 391 -5.43 5.06 -17.24
C MET A 391 -5.59 3.70 -16.54
N VAL A 392 -5.46 2.62 -17.29
CA VAL A 392 -5.46 1.21 -16.86
C VAL A 392 -4.41 0.48 -17.68
N ILE A 393 -3.72 -0.51 -17.11
CA ILE A 393 -2.79 -1.37 -17.85
C ILE A 393 -3.35 -2.79 -17.94
N ASP A 394 -3.55 -3.27 -19.16
CA ASP A 394 -3.88 -4.67 -19.45
C ASP A 394 -2.61 -5.54 -19.40
N VAL A 395 -2.67 -6.63 -18.62
CA VAL A 395 -1.56 -7.58 -18.44
C VAL A 395 -2.04 -8.97 -18.81
N ASN A 396 -1.41 -9.56 -19.83
CA ASN A 396 -1.69 -10.93 -20.29
C ASN A 396 -0.38 -11.69 -20.47
N MET A 397 -0.34 -12.92 -19.93
CA MET A 397 0.82 -13.83 -20.00
C MET A 397 0.48 -15.15 -20.70
N ASP A 398 -0.64 -15.21 -21.44
CA ASP A 398 -1.10 -16.42 -22.12
C ASP A 398 -0.26 -16.72 -23.39
N ASP A 399 0.72 -17.57 -23.23
CA ASP A 399 1.52 -18.14 -24.31
C ASP A 399 1.73 -19.64 -24.08
N GLY A 400 1.88 -20.41 -25.17
CA GLY A 400 2.03 -21.87 -25.10
C GLY A 400 3.36 -22.35 -24.51
N LEU A 401 4.37 -21.49 -24.45
CA LEU A 401 5.71 -21.79 -23.95
C LEU A 401 5.99 -21.20 -22.57
N LEU A 402 5.11 -20.33 -22.06
CA LEU A 402 5.24 -19.71 -20.76
C LEU A 402 4.43 -20.45 -19.69
N ASP A 403 4.96 -20.48 -18.47
CA ASP A 403 4.14 -20.70 -17.29
C ASP A 403 3.39 -19.41 -16.95
N ALA A 404 2.25 -19.24 -17.60
CA ALA A 404 1.45 -18.03 -17.53
C ALA A 404 1.10 -17.62 -16.09
N LYS A 405 0.87 -18.59 -15.19
CA LYS A 405 0.54 -18.33 -13.78
C LYS A 405 1.72 -17.75 -13.03
N SER A 406 2.87 -18.39 -13.13
CA SER A 406 4.09 -17.89 -12.47
C SER A 406 4.53 -16.55 -13.04
N GLU A 407 4.43 -16.35 -14.35
CA GLU A 407 4.80 -15.08 -15.00
C GLU A 407 3.83 -13.95 -14.63
N MET A 408 2.53 -14.23 -14.54
CA MET A 408 1.54 -13.24 -14.07
C MET A 408 1.85 -12.77 -12.66
N VAL A 409 2.06 -13.70 -11.72
CA VAL A 409 2.41 -13.37 -10.33
C VAL A 409 3.71 -12.57 -10.26
N ASN A 410 4.76 -13.04 -10.96
CA ASN A 410 6.05 -12.37 -10.95
C ASN A 410 5.96 -10.94 -11.51
N PHE A 411 5.32 -10.76 -12.66
CA PHE A 411 5.20 -9.45 -13.29
C PHE A 411 4.31 -8.49 -12.48
N LEU A 412 3.19 -8.95 -11.91
CA LEU A 412 2.34 -8.13 -11.07
C LEU A 412 3.02 -7.72 -9.76
N ASN A 413 3.82 -8.59 -9.18
CA ASN A 413 4.65 -8.25 -8.03
C ASN A 413 5.71 -7.20 -8.36
N LEU A 414 6.29 -7.25 -9.56
CA LEU A 414 7.20 -6.21 -10.06
C LEU A 414 6.47 -4.89 -10.27
N VAL A 415 5.29 -4.92 -10.88
CA VAL A 415 4.43 -3.74 -11.05
C VAL A 415 4.09 -3.12 -9.69
N ALA A 416 3.74 -3.91 -8.68
CA ALA A 416 3.45 -3.42 -7.33
C ALA A 416 4.65 -2.69 -6.69
N SER A 417 5.86 -3.03 -7.09
CA SER A 417 7.10 -2.39 -6.62
C SER A 417 7.50 -1.16 -7.46
N ASP A 418 6.74 -0.82 -8.51
CA ASP A 418 6.99 0.32 -9.39
C ASP A 418 5.90 1.40 -9.23
N PRO A 419 6.18 2.53 -8.58
CA PRO A 419 5.17 3.54 -8.30
C PRO A 419 4.64 4.27 -9.53
N ASP A 420 5.37 4.31 -10.63
CA ASP A 420 4.90 4.94 -11.86
C ASP A 420 3.82 4.10 -12.55
N VAL A 421 3.89 2.77 -12.42
CA VAL A 421 2.91 1.84 -12.99
C VAL A 421 1.82 1.52 -11.98
N SER A 422 2.18 1.23 -10.73
CA SER A 422 1.22 0.80 -9.70
C SER A 422 0.21 1.88 -9.29
N ARG A 423 0.46 3.16 -9.66
CA ARG A 423 -0.51 4.24 -9.40
C ARG A 423 -1.83 4.05 -10.14
N VAL A 424 -1.82 3.40 -11.31
CA VAL A 424 -3.03 3.13 -12.09
C VAL A 424 -3.58 1.72 -11.82
N PRO A 425 -4.90 1.50 -12.00
CA PRO A 425 -5.49 0.16 -11.92
C PRO A 425 -4.91 -0.81 -12.94
N ILE A 426 -4.89 -2.09 -12.60
CA ILE A 426 -4.47 -3.18 -13.48
C ILE A 426 -5.69 -3.96 -13.98
N MET A 427 -5.68 -4.29 -15.26
CA MET A 427 -6.59 -5.26 -15.86
C MET A 427 -5.85 -6.59 -15.98
N ILE A 428 -6.34 -7.63 -15.31
CA ILE A 428 -5.78 -8.98 -15.35
C ILE A 428 -6.47 -9.73 -16.47
N ASP A 429 -5.74 -10.04 -17.52
CA ASP A 429 -6.24 -10.68 -18.72
C ASP A 429 -5.66 -12.09 -18.87
N SER A 430 -6.52 -13.10 -18.90
CA SER A 430 -6.16 -14.47 -19.23
C SER A 430 -7.38 -15.31 -19.66
N SER A 431 -7.12 -16.26 -20.54
CA SER A 431 -8.09 -17.32 -20.90
C SER A 431 -8.16 -18.45 -19.84
N LYS A 432 -7.25 -18.48 -18.88
CA LYS A 432 -7.13 -19.49 -17.82
C LYS A 432 -7.54 -18.92 -16.49
N TRP A 433 -8.58 -19.48 -15.88
CA TRP A 433 -9.15 -18.94 -14.64
C TRP A 433 -8.17 -18.99 -13.45
N ASP A 434 -7.32 -20.00 -13.37
CA ASP A 434 -6.30 -20.11 -12.31
C ASP A 434 -5.21 -19.04 -12.41
N VAL A 435 -4.92 -18.51 -13.62
CA VAL A 435 -4.04 -17.36 -13.83
C VAL A 435 -4.71 -16.07 -13.33
N ILE A 436 -6.01 -15.89 -13.65
CA ILE A 436 -6.80 -14.75 -13.13
C ILE A 436 -6.78 -14.74 -11.60
N LEU A 437 -7.08 -15.88 -10.97
CA LEU A 437 -7.08 -16.00 -9.50
C LEU A 437 -5.71 -15.69 -8.89
N ALA A 438 -4.64 -16.18 -9.50
CA ALA A 438 -3.29 -15.90 -9.03
C ALA A 438 -2.95 -14.41 -9.14
N GLY A 439 -3.36 -13.75 -10.22
CA GLY A 439 -3.18 -12.31 -10.40
C GLY A 439 -3.97 -11.48 -9.39
N LEU A 440 -5.23 -11.83 -9.12
CA LEU A 440 -6.08 -11.15 -8.13
C LEU A 440 -5.48 -11.15 -6.72
N LYS A 441 -4.74 -12.20 -6.37
CA LYS A 441 -4.05 -12.34 -5.07
C LYS A 441 -2.79 -11.47 -4.93
N CYS A 442 -2.35 -10.80 -6.00
CA CYS A 442 -1.17 -9.94 -5.99
C CYS A 442 -1.50 -8.43 -5.91
N ILE A 443 -2.76 -8.03 -6.11
CA ILE A 443 -3.13 -6.63 -6.31
C ILE A 443 -3.83 -6.04 -5.10
N GLN A 444 -3.24 -4.98 -4.52
CA GLN A 444 -3.86 -4.24 -3.43
C GLN A 444 -5.01 -3.32 -3.89
N GLY A 445 -4.95 -2.77 -5.10
CA GLY A 445 -5.97 -1.92 -5.67
C GLY A 445 -7.23 -2.67 -6.12
N LYS A 446 -8.21 -1.93 -6.64
CA LYS A 446 -9.39 -2.49 -7.30
C LYS A 446 -9.10 -2.66 -8.80
N SER A 447 -8.86 -3.89 -9.20
CA SER A 447 -8.51 -4.31 -10.57
C SER A 447 -9.74 -4.59 -11.42
N ILE A 448 -9.50 -4.86 -12.71
CA ILE A 448 -10.50 -5.38 -13.65
C ILE A 448 -10.08 -6.79 -14.05
N VAL A 449 -11.01 -7.72 -14.07
CA VAL A 449 -10.85 -9.07 -14.62
C VAL A 449 -11.27 -9.08 -16.08
N ASN A 450 -10.40 -9.52 -16.97
CA ASN A 450 -10.66 -9.71 -18.38
C ASN A 450 -10.45 -11.21 -18.74
N SER A 451 -11.47 -12.02 -18.91
CA SER A 451 -12.88 -11.77 -18.84
C SER A 451 -13.64 -13.03 -18.40
N ILE A 452 -14.94 -12.88 -18.16
CA ILE A 452 -15.88 -14.00 -18.00
C ILE A 452 -16.90 -14.01 -19.15
N SER A 453 -17.49 -15.17 -19.41
CA SER A 453 -18.52 -15.31 -20.43
C SER A 453 -19.40 -16.54 -20.20
N LEU A 454 -20.57 -16.57 -20.87
CA LEU A 454 -21.47 -17.72 -20.82
C LEU A 454 -21.05 -18.88 -21.76
N LYS A 455 -19.85 -18.78 -22.36
CA LYS A 455 -19.33 -19.80 -23.29
C LYS A 455 -19.35 -21.22 -22.73
N ASN A 456 -18.98 -21.36 -21.45
CA ASN A 456 -18.91 -22.64 -20.74
C ASN A 456 -20.16 -22.92 -19.90
N GLY A 457 -21.26 -22.19 -20.15
CA GLY A 457 -22.51 -22.33 -19.43
C GLY A 457 -22.64 -21.46 -18.18
N GLU A 458 -23.87 -21.40 -17.67
CA GLU A 458 -24.26 -20.51 -16.58
C GLU A 458 -23.58 -20.86 -15.26
N GLU A 459 -23.36 -22.13 -14.96
CA GLU A 459 -22.73 -22.57 -13.69
C GLU A 459 -21.30 -22.07 -13.57
N VAL A 460 -20.49 -22.22 -14.63
CA VAL A 460 -19.11 -21.74 -14.67
C VAL A 460 -19.09 -20.22 -14.57
N PHE A 461 -19.92 -19.54 -15.33
CA PHE A 461 -20.04 -18.08 -15.30
C PHE A 461 -20.37 -17.54 -13.91
N LEU A 462 -21.33 -18.14 -13.21
CA LEU A 462 -21.69 -17.74 -11.85
C LEU A 462 -20.57 -18.01 -10.81
N ARG A 463 -19.84 -19.11 -10.98
CA ARG A 463 -18.67 -19.42 -10.11
C ARG A 463 -17.58 -18.36 -10.29
N GLU A 464 -17.19 -18.10 -11.53
CA GLU A 464 -16.17 -17.09 -11.86
C GLU A 464 -16.60 -15.69 -11.38
N ALA A 465 -17.87 -15.33 -11.58
CA ALA A 465 -18.41 -14.07 -11.08
C ALA A 465 -18.39 -13.96 -9.54
N ARG A 466 -18.61 -15.05 -8.80
CA ARG A 466 -18.47 -15.06 -7.34
C ARG A 466 -17.01 -14.85 -6.91
N ASP A 467 -16.05 -15.44 -7.62
CA ASP A 467 -14.64 -15.21 -7.37
C ASP A 467 -14.26 -13.73 -7.62
N VAL A 468 -14.72 -13.13 -8.72
CA VAL A 468 -14.53 -11.69 -8.99
C VAL A 468 -15.05 -10.82 -7.83
N LYS A 469 -16.26 -11.12 -7.36
CA LYS A 469 -16.87 -10.42 -6.22
C LYS A 469 -16.07 -10.62 -4.94
N ARG A 470 -15.61 -11.85 -4.70
CA ARG A 470 -14.79 -12.21 -3.52
C ARG A 470 -13.51 -11.36 -3.44
N TYR A 471 -12.82 -11.18 -4.55
CA TYR A 471 -11.59 -10.37 -4.61
C TYR A 471 -11.84 -8.87 -4.85
N GLY A 472 -13.11 -8.44 -4.90
CA GLY A 472 -13.51 -7.04 -4.98
C GLY A 472 -13.16 -6.36 -6.31
N ALA A 473 -12.99 -7.11 -7.38
CA ALA A 473 -12.65 -6.60 -8.71
C ALA A 473 -13.89 -6.18 -9.52
N ALA A 474 -13.68 -5.33 -10.53
CA ALA A 474 -14.61 -5.14 -11.64
C ALA A 474 -14.38 -6.22 -12.70
N VAL A 475 -15.32 -6.40 -13.62
CA VAL A 475 -15.26 -7.52 -14.57
C VAL A 475 -15.68 -7.12 -15.98
N ILE A 476 -14.89 -7.55 -16.96
CA ILE A 476 -15.30 -7.56 -18.36
C ILE A 476 -16.13 -8.81 -18.63
N VAL A 477 -17.28 -8.61 -19.24
CA VAL A 477 -18.22 -9.66 -19.65
C VAL A 477 -18.27 -9.70 -21.16
N MET A 478 -17.66 -10.72 -21.76
CA MET A 478 -17.70 -10.89 -23.20
C MET A 478 -19.07 -11.42 -23.65
N CYS A 479 -19.59 -10.89 -24.75
CA CYS A 479 -20.81 -11.37 -25.38
C CYS A 479 -20.56 -12.68 -26.14
N PHE A 480 -20.26 -13.72 -25.37
CA PHE A 480 -20.17 -15.13 -25.77
C PHE A 480 -21.17 -15.96 -24.96
N ASP A 481 -21.83 -16.89 -25.59
CA ASP A 481 -22.62 -17.89 -24.87
C ASP A 481 -22.34 -19.31 -25.39
N GLU A 482 -23.17 -20.24 -25.03
CA GLU A 482 -23.07 -21.66 -25.39
C GLU A 482 -23.17 -21.90 -26.92
N GLN A 483 -23.70 -20.92 -27.66
CA GLN A 483 -23.80 -20.96 -29.13
C GLN A 483 -22.59 -20.30 -29.82
N GLY A 484 -21.68 -19.66 -29.05
CA GLY A 484 -20.47 -19.02 -29.55
C GLY A 484 -20.50 -17.49 -29.43
N GLN A 485 -19.60 -16.86 -30.17
CA GLN A 485 -19.41 -15.42 -30.18
C GLN A 485 -20.59 -14.69 -30.84
N ALA A 486 -21.07 -13.63 -30.18
CA ALA A 486 -22.08 -12.77 -30.76
C ALA A 486 -21.49 -11.92 -31.91
N THR A 487 -21.99 -12.11 -33.09
CA THR A 487 -21.62 -11.34 -34.30
C THR A 487 -22.64 -10.27 -34.63
N SER A 488 -23.97 -10.57 -34.54
CA SER A 488 -25.04 -9.62 -34.83
C SER A 488 -25.44 -8.77 -33.63
N TYR A 489 -26.07 -7.63 -33.88
CA TYR A 489 -26.60 -6.72 -32.87
C TYR A 489 -27.55 -7.44 -31.90
N GLU A 490 -28.49 -8.23 -32.41
CA GLU A 490 -29.48 -8.93 -31.60
C GLU A 490 -28.86 -9.88 -30.60
N ARG A 491 -27.84 -10.65 -31.06
CA ARG A 491 -27.13 -11.59 -30.21
C ARG A 491 -26.29 -10.86 -29.12
N LYS A 492 -25.66 -9.72 -29.46
CA LYS A 492 -24.90 -8.92 -28.50
C LYS A 492 -25.78 -8.44 -27.36
N ILE A 493 -26.95 -7.88 -27.65
CA ILE A 493 -27.86 -7.35 -26.62
C ILE A 493 -28.56 -8.46 -25.83
N GLU A 494 -28.86 -9.59 -26.42
CA GLU A 494 -29.46 -10.75 -25.75
C GLU A 494 -28.53 -11.31 -24.67
N ILE A 495 -27.24 -11.56 -25.02
CA ILE A 495 -26.25 -12.10 -24.12
C ILE A 495 -25.93 -11.07 -23.05
N ALA A 496 -25.78 -9.78 -23.38
CA ALA A 496 -25.56 -8.73 -22.42
C ALA A 496 -26.68 -8.64 -21.37
N ALA A 497 -27.96 -8.67 -21.82
CA ALA A 497 -29.12 -8.65 -20.92
C ALA A 497 -29.19 -9.88 -20.00
N ARG A 498 -28.90 -11.08 -20.54
CA ARG A 498 -28.87 -12.33 -19.78
C ARG A 498 -27.75 -12.26 -18.72
N SER A 499 -26.54 -11.90 -19.11
CA SER A 499 -25.38 -11.80 -18.21
C SER A 499 -25.59 -10.76 -17.12
N TYR A 500 -26.15 -9.59 -17.47
CA TYR A 500 -26.44 -8.52 -16.51
C TYR A 500 -27.37 -9.00 -15.38
N ARG A 501 -28.46 -9.67 -15.72
CA ARG A 501 -29.40 -10.22 -14.73
C ARG A 501 -28.75 -11.27 -13.84
N LEU A 502 -27.95 -12.17 -14.42
CA LEU A 502 -27.24 -13.19 -13.65
C LEU A 502 -26.25 -12.56 -12.64
N LEU A 503 -25.51 -11.54 -13.06
CA LEU A 503 -24.51 -10.87 -12.21
C LEU A 503 -25.15 -10.05 -11.11
N THR A 504 -26.20 -9.29 -11.43
CA THR A 504 -26.85 -8.40 -10.46
C THR A 504 -27.80 -9.12 -9.51
N GLU A 505 -28.63 -10.05 -10.03
CA GLU A 505 -29.67 -10.71 -9.23
C GLU A 505 -29.18 -11.98 -8.52
N LYS A 506 -28.32 -12.81 -9.15
CA LYS A 506 -27.85 -14.08 -8.55
C LYS A 506 -26.53 -13.94 -7.79
N VAL A 507 -25.61 -13.08 -8.25
CA VAL A 507 -24.31 -12.89 -7.61
C VAL A 507 -24.31 -11.63 -6.73
N GLY A 508 -25.06 -10.59 -7.14
CA GLY A 508 -25.11 -9.30 -6.48
C GLY A 508 -23.82 -8.49 -6.70
N ILE A 509 -23.27 -8.52 -7.92
CA ILE A 509 -22.22 -7.59 -8.36
C ILE A 509 -22.87 -6.21 -8.55
N ASN A 510 -22.18 -5.18 -8.12
CA ASN A 510 -22.63 -3.81 -8.34
C ASN A 510 -22.66 -3.52 -9.86
N PRO A 511 -23.76 -3.01 -10.41
CA PRO A 511 -23.82 -2.65 -11.82
C PRO A 511 -22.65 -1.82 -12.35
N GLN A 512 -22.13 -0.88 -11.55
CA GLN A 512 -20.96 -0.08 -11.91
C GLN A 512 -19.66 -0.88 -12.05
N ASP A 513 -19.61 -2.12 -11.55
CA ASP A 513 -18.43 -2.97 -11.66
C ASP A 513 -18.52 -3.94 -12.88
N ILE A 514 -19.58 -3.81 -13.70
CA ILE A 514 -19.81 -4.63 -14.89
C ILE A 514 -19.42 -3.84 -16.15
N ILE A 515 -18.51 -4.40 -16.94
CA ILE A 515 -18.06 -3.83 -18.22
C ILE A 515 -18.36 -4.84 -19.31
N PHE A 516 -19.25 -4.51 -20.26
CA PHE A 516 -19.54 -5.40 -21.38
C PHE A 516 -18.53 -5.22 -22.51
N ASP A 517 -18.06 -6.34 -23.08
CA ASP A 517 -17.39 -6.36 -24.39
C ASP A 517 -18.32 -7.05 -25.40
N PRO A 518 -19.01 -6.25 -26.22
CA PRO A 518 -19.87 -6.80 -27.28
C PRO A 518 -19.11 -7.39 -28.49
N ASN A 519 -17.83 -7.64 -28.37
CA ASN A 519 -16.91 -8.17 -29.36
C ASN A 519 -16.69 -7.22 -30.55
N ILE A 520 -15.53 -6.57 -30.59
CA ILE A 520 -15.06 -5.85 -31.79
C ILE A 520 -14.48 -6.86 -32.76
N LEU A 521 -15.06 -6.96 -33.93
CA LEU A 521 -14.68 -7.89 -34.99
C LEU A 521 -14.10 -7.11 -36.18
N SER A 522 -13.28 -7.80 -36.99
CA SER A 522 -12.57 -7.19 -38.12
C SER A 522 -13.56 -6.82 -39.25
N ILE A 523 -13.37 -5.62 -39.79
CA ILE A 523 -14.12 -5.10 -40.96
C ILE A 523 -13.24 -5.07 -42.20
N ALA A 524 -13.84 -4.79 -43.35
CA ALA A 524 -13.15 -4.71 -44.66
C ALA A 524 -12.32 -5.97 -44.96
N THR A 525 -12.87 -7.14 -44.67
CA THR A 525 -12.23 -8.44 -44.91
C THR A 525 -12.50 -9.03 -46.29
N GLY A 526 -13.37 -8.39 -47.09
CA GLY A 526 -13.89 -8.93 -48.35
C GLY A 526 -15.06 -9.91 -48.20
N ILE A 527 -15.53 -10.14 -46.98
CA ILE A 527 -16.68 -10.99 -46.64
C ILE A 527 -17.87 -10.07 -46.31
N GLU A 528 -18.98 -10.19 -47.04
CA GLU A 528 -20.14 -9.29 -46.93
C GLU A 528 -20.75 -9.29 -45.53
N GLU A 529 -20.84 -10.45 -44.87
CA GLU A 529 -21.35 -10.59 -43.49
C GLU A 529 -20.56 -9.75 -42.46
N HIS A 530 -19.27 -9.45 -42.72
CA HIS A 530 -18.44 -8.69 -41.84
C HIS A 530 -18.63 -7.16 -41.94
N ASN A 531 -19.35 -6.69 -42.96
CA ASN A 531 -19.51 -5.24 -43.21
C ASN A 531 -20.30 -4.53 -42.11
N ASN A 532 -21.19 -5.24 -41.40
CA ASN A 532 -22.00 -4.67 -40.32
C ASN A 532 -21.37 -4.78 -38.92
N TYR A 533 -20.25 -5.46 -38.75
CA TYR A 533 -19.71 -5.73 -37.43
C TYR A 533 -19.46 -4.48 -36.58
N ALA A 534 -18.91 -3.41 -37.18
CA ALA A 534 -18.68 -2.15 -36.46
C ALA A 534 -20.01 -1.45 -36.15
N VAL A 535 -20.97 -1.45 -37.07
CA VAL A 535 -22.33 -0.87 -36.90
C VAL A 535 -23.06 -1.58 -35.78
N ASP A 536 -23.05 -2.91 -35.79
CA ASP A 536 -23.71 -3.72 -34.77
C ASP A 536 -23.11 -3.53 -33.38
N PHE A 537 -21.79 -3.37 -33.31
CA PHE A 537 -21.09 -3.02 -32.04
C PHE A 537 -21.58 -1.65 -31.55
N ILE A 538 -21.49 -0.60 -32.39
CA ILE A 538 -21.88 0.77 -32.03
C ILE A 538 -23.33 0.84 -31.56
N LYS A 539 -24.26 0.14 -32.25
CA LYS A 539 -25.66 0.05 -31.82
C LYS A 539 -25.83 -0.69 -30.48
N ALA A 540 -25.07 -1.78 -30.29
CA ALA A 540 -25.09 -2.54 -29.02
C ALA A 540 -24.59 -1.70 -27.84
N VAL A 541 -23.56 -0.86 -28.04
CA VAL A 541 -23.12 0.10 -27.03
C VAL A 541 -24.29 0.99 -26.59
N GLY A 542 -24.96 1.65 -27.53
CA GLY A 542 -26.09 2.55 -27.21
C GLY A 542 -27.24 1.83 -26.51
N TRP A 543 -27.53 0.59 -26.90
CA TRP A 543 -28.55 -0.21 -26.24
C TRP A 543 -28.15 -0.58 -24.78
N ILE A 544 -26.92 -1.07 -24.57
CA ILE A 544 -26.40 -1.43 -23.24
C ILE A 544 -26.46 -0.22 -22.29
N LYS A 545 -25.96 0.93 -22.71
CA LYS A 545 -25.98 2.14 -21.89
C LYS A 545 -27.40 2.61 -21.52
N LYS A 546 -28.37 2.37 -22.41
CA LYS A 546 -29.77 2.75 -22.16
C LYS A 546 -30.53 1.74 -21.31
N ASN A 547 -30.26 0.44 -21.46
CA ASN A 547 -31.13 -0.61 -20.90
C ASN A 547 -30.49 -1.37 -19.72
N LEU A 548 -29.16 -1.26 -19.52
CA LEU A 548 -28.43 -1.89 -18.43
C LEU A 548 -27.80 -0.81 -17.53
N PRO A 549 -28.58 -0.21 -16.62
CA PRO A 549 -28.15 0.95 -15.85
C PRO A 549 -26.90 0.65 -15.00
N GLY A 550 -25.94 1.56 -15.01
CA GLY A 550 -24.67 1.44 -14.30
C GLY A 550 -23.59 0.67 -15.06
N ALA A 551 -23.94 -0.15 -16.05
CA ALA A 551 -22.97 -0.92 -16.81
C ALA A 551 -22.12 -0.04 -17.75
N HIS A 552 -20.88 -0.46 -17.94
CA HIS A 552 -19.87 0.13 -18.81
C HIS A 552 -19.69 -0.73 -20.07
N VAL A 553 -19.02 -0.16 -21.07
CA VAL A 553 -18.73 -0.87 -22.33
C VAL A 553 -17.27 -0.70 -22.73
N SER A 554 -16.62 -1.81 -23.04
CA SER A 554 -15.23 -1.91 -23.50
C SER A 554 -15.13 -2.66 -24.81
N GLY A 555 -13.94 -2.69 -25.38
CA GLY A 555 -13.58 -3.55 -26.51
C GLY A 555 -12.12 -3.46 -26.91
N GLY A 556 -11.60 -4.54 -27.47
CA GLY A 556 -10.27 -4.62 -28.05
C GLY A 556 -10.21 -3.92 -29.41
N VAL A 557 -9.93 -2.62 -29.44
CA VAL A 557 -10.05 -1.77 -30.63
C VAL A 557 -9.13 -2.23 -31.78
N SER A 558 -7.97 -2.79 -31.45
CA SER A 558 -7.01 -3.29 -32.43
C SER A 558 -7.56 -4.42 -33.32
N ASN A 559 -8.61 -5.13 -32.88
CA ASN A 559 -9.24 -6.21 -33.64
C ASN A 559 -9.96 -5.69 -34.89
N LEU A 560 -10.54 -4.49 -34.82
CA LEU A 560 -11.32 -3.89 -35.90
C LEU A 560 -10.54 -3.85 -37.22
N SER A 561 -9.28 -3.49 -37.15
CA SER A 561 -8.41 -3.25 -38.31
C SER A 561 -7.45 -4.42 -38.60
N PHE A 562 -7.79 -5.62 -38.16
CA PHE A 562 -6.91 -6.78 -38.32
C PHE A 562 -6.57 -7.05 -39.79
N SER A 563 -7.51 -6.84 -40.74
CA SER A 563 -7.31 -6.94 -42.18
C SER A 563 -6.20 -6.01 -42.73
N PHE A 564 -5.87 -4.94 -42.02
CA PHE A 564 -4.83 -3.97 -42.40
C PHE A 564 -3.53 -4.13 -41.63
N ARG A 565 -3.22 -5.30 -41.07
CA ARG A 565 -1.94 -5.54 -40.41
C ARG A 565 -0.76 -5.20 -41.33
N GLY A 566 0.19 -4.40 -40.78
CA GLY A 566 1.35 -3.90 -41.52
C GLY A 566 1.17 -2.49 -42.08
N ASN A 567 -0.03 -1.88 -41.99
CA ASN A 567 -0.26 -0.47 -42.34
C ASN A 567 -0.80 0.28 -41.10
N ASN A 568 0.11 0.75 -40.24
CA ASN A 568 -0.27 1.34 -38.94
C ASN A 568 -1.07 2.64 -39.11
N ASP A 569 -0.75 3.50 -40.08
CA ASP A 569 -1.44 4.78 -40.29
C ASP A 569 -2.94 4.56 -40.61
N ILE A 570 -3.22 3.63 -41.50
CA ILE A 570 -4.64 3.27 -41.82
C ILE A 570 -5.33 2.61 -40.62
N ARG A 571 -4.62 1.75 -39.89
CA ARG A 571 -5.19 1.12 -38.68
C ARG A 571 -5.56 2.15 -37.64
N GLU A 572 -4.67 3.09 -37.33
CA GLU A 572 -4.91 4.18 -36.37
C GLU A 572 -6.05 5.09 -36.82
N ALA A 573 -6.16 5.39 -38.14
CA ALA A 573 -7.25 6.15 -38.69
C ALA A 573 -8.60 5.43 -38.55
N ILE A 574 -8.64 4.12 -38.80
CA ILE A 574 -9.85 3.28 -38.58
C ILE A 574 -10.26 3.31 -37.11
N HIS A 575 -9.27 3.18 -36.19
CA HIS A 575 -9.56 3.24 -34.77
C HIS A 575 -10.11 4.61 -34.34
N ALA A 576 -9.54 5.70 -34.85
CA ALA A 576 -10.01 7.05 -34.54
C ALA A 576 -11.46 7.28 -34.99
N VAL A 577 -11.82 6.85 -36.19
CA VAL A 577 -13.20 6.98 -36.71
C VAL A 577 -14.16 6.11 -35.92
N PHE A 578 -13.81 4.85 -35.67
CA PHE A 578 -14.65 3.93 -34.91
C PHE A 578 -14.90 4.43 -33.48
N LEU A 579 -13.82 4.82 -32.77
CA LEU A 579 -13.92 5.32 -31.39
C LEU A 579 -14.77 6.60 -31.32
N TYR A 580 -14.66 7.50 -32.30
CA TYR A 580 -15.50 8.68 -32.34
C TYR A 580 -16.99 8.34 -32.29
N HIS A 581 -17.44 7.41 -33.12
CA HIS A 581 -18.84 7.00 -33.16
C HIS A 581 -19.25 6.13 -31.94
N ALA A 582 -18.37 5.22 -31.48
CA ALA A 582 -18.67 4.36 -30.35
C ALA A 582 -18.75 5.14 -29.02
N ILE A 583 -17.86 6.13 -28.82
CA ILE A 583 -17.87 7.00 -27.61
C ILE A 583 -19.13 7.87 -27.61
N GLN A 584 -19.60 8.36 -28.75
CA GLN A 584 -20.85 9.09 -28.81
C GLN A 584 -22.07 8.23 -28.42
N GLN A 585 -22.01 6.92 -28.60
CA GLN A 585 -23.04 5.98 -28.14
C GLN A 585 -22.84 5.54 -26.68
N GLY A 586 -21.72 5.96 -26.03
CA GLY A 586 -21.44 5.73 -24.61
C GLY A 586 -20.41 4.64 -24.34
N MET A 587 -19.58 4.23 -25.32
CA MET A 587 -18.40 3.42 -25.05
C MET A 587 -17.44 4.20 -24.15
N ASP A 588 -17.11 3.66 -23.00
CA ASP A 588 -16.36 4.36 -21.98
C ASP A 588 -15.01 3.72 -21.63
N PHE A 589 -14.73 2.52 -22.14
CA PHE A 589 -13.42 1.87 -22.06
C PHE A 589 -12.95 1.42 -23.45
N GLY A 590 -11.63 1.41 -23.67
CA GLY A 590 -11.06 0.81 -24.86
C GLY A 590 -9.67 0.26 -24.61
N ILE A 591 -9.43 -1.00 -24.98
CA ILE A 591 -8.10 -1.61 -24.98
C ILE A 591 -7.42 -1.14 -26.26
N VAL A 592 -6.45 -0.22 -26.07
CA VAL A 592 -5.86 0.57 -27.18
C VAL A 592 -4.35 0.72 -26.97
N ASN A 593 -3.68 1.18 -28.04
CA ASN A 593 -2.33 1.70 -27.93
C ASN A 593 -2.36 3.16 -27.44
N PRO A 594 -1.97 3.48 -26.21
CA PRO A 594 -2.08 4.85 -25.69
C PRO A 594 -1.13 5.85 -26.38
N ALA A 595 -0.10 5.36 -27.07
CA ALA A 595 0.82 6.19 -27.84
C ALA A 595 0.23 6.70 -29.16
N THR A 596 -0.96 6.27 -29.56
CA THR A 596 -1.63 6.73 -30.77
C THR A 596 -2.00 8.20 -30.66
N LYS A 597 -1.55 9.00 -31.66
CA LYS A 597 -1.78 10.46 -31.70
C LYS A 597 -2.89 10.86 -32.69
N MET A 598 -3.36 9.89 -33.47
CA MET A 598 -4.33 10.16 -34.53
C MET A 598 -5.74 10.32 -33.93
N VAL A 599 -6.36 11.46 -34.20
CA VAL A 599 -7.74 11.76 -33.75
C VAL A 599 -8.65 12.04 -34.96
N TYR A 600 -9.94 11.79 -34.77
CA TYR A 600 -10.96 11.93 -35.83
C TYR A 600 -10.91 13.29 -36.56
N ALA A 601 -10.74 14.40 -35.80
CA ALA A 601 -10.77 15.75 -36.35
C ALA A 601 -9.55 16.10 -37.24
N ASP A 602 -8.43 15.39 -37.04
CA ASP A 602 -7.17 15.68 -37.74
C ASP A 602 -6.99 14.84 -39.02
N LEU A 603 -7.92 13.91 -39.27
CA LEU A 603 -7.86 13.05 -40.46
C LEU A 603 -8.07 13.88 -41.76
N PRO A 604 -7.29 13.60 -42.81
CA PRO A 604 -7.56 14.15 -44.14
C PRO A 604 -9.00 13.82 -44.55
N LYS A 605 -9.69 14.79 -45.14
CA LYS A 605 -11.13 14.66 -45.49
C LYS A 605 -11.44 13.44 -46.35
N ASP A 606 -10.56 13.08 -47.26
CA ASP A 606 -10.73 11.93 -48.14
C ASP A 606 -10.57 10.61 -47.35
N TRP A 607 -9.61 10.53 -46.43
CA TRP A 607 -9.43 9.39 -45.53
C TRP A 607 -10.65 9.25 -44.62
N LEU A 608 -11.04 10.37 -43.98
CA LEU A 608 -12.17 10.40 -43.07
C LEU A 608 -13.43 9.86 -43.73
N LYS A 609 -13.75 10.37 -44.94
CA LYS A 609 -14.94 9.91 -45.69
C LYS A 609 -14.87 8.42 -46.03
N THR A 610 -13.74 7.97 -46.60
CA THR A 610 -13.55 6.58 -47.02
C THR A 610 -13.67 5.60 -45.83
N ILE A 611 -13.00 5.95 -44.72
CA ILE A 611 -13.01 5.10 -43.51
C ILE A 611 -14.38 5.11 -42.83
N GLU A 612 -15.03 6.28 -42.76
CA GLU A 612 -16.36 6.41 -42.18
C GLU A 612 -17.43 5.62 -42.99
N ASP A 613 -17.32 5.62 -44.32
CA ASP A 613 -18.21 4.84 -45.16
C ASP A 613 -18.08 3.34 -44.89
N VAL A 614 -16.88 2.84 -44.57
CA VAL A 614 -16.64 1.44 -44.17
C VAL A 614 -17.14 1.15 -42.75
N VAL A 615 -16.74 2.00 -41.77
CA VAL A 615 -17.10 1.80 -40.36
C VAL A 615 -18.62 1.83 -40.16
N LEU A 616 -19.33 2.66 -40.90
CA LEU A 616 -20.78 2.80 -40.84
C LEU A 616 -21.51 1.98 -41.90
N ASN A 617 -20.78 1.18 -42.72
CA ASN A 617 -21.32 0.34 -43.80
C ASN A 617 -22.30 1.11 -44.68
N LYS A 618 -21.89 2.27 -45.24
CA LYS A 618 -22.74 3.17 -45.98
C LYS A 618 -23.09 2.65 -47.40
N ASP A 619 -22.14 1.91 -48.00
CA ASP A 619 -22.36 1.27 -49.31
C ASP A 619 -21.47 0.02 -49.49
N ALA A 620 -21.79 -0.83 -50.46
CA ALA A 620 -21.14 -2.11 -50.70
C ALA A 620 -19.70 -2.01 -51.23
N GLU A 621 -19.31 -0.88 -51.87
CA GLU A 621 -17.97 -0.68 -52.44
C GLU A 621 -17.01 0.02 -51.48
N ALA A 622 -17.48 0.41 -50.27
CA ALA A 622 -16.70 1.13 -49.30
C ALA A 622 -15.41 0.39 -48.90
N SER A 623 -15.48 -0.94 -48.73
CA SER A 623 -14.33 -1.77 -48.38
C SER A 623 -13.26 -1.79 -49.46
N GLU A 624 -13.63 -1.79 -50.75
CA GLU A 624 -12.68 -1.74 -51.87
C GLU A 624 -11.96 -0.41 -51.91
N ARG A 625 -12.71 0.71 -51.77
CA ARG A 625 -12.08 2.04 -51.67
C ARG A 625 -11.09 2.19 -50.52
N LEU A 626 -11.36 1.56 -49.38
CA LEU A 626 -10.46 1.57 -48.25
C LEU A 626 -9.18 0.72 -48.51
N ILE A 627 -9.31 -0.41 -49.21
CA ILE A 627 -8.16 -1.22 -49.64
C ILE A 627 -7.26 -0.43 -50.59
N ASP A 628 -7.84 0.29 -51.56
CA ASP A 628 -7.11 1.16 -52.48
C ASP A 628 -6.37 2.29 -51.76
N LEU A 629 -7.06 2.97 -50.84
CA LEU A 629 -6.43 3.98 -49.97
C LEU A 629 -5.28 3.38 -49.16
N ALA A 630 -5.45 2.21 -48.58
CA ALA A 630 -4.41 1.53 -47.79
C ALA A 630 -3.17 1.19 -48.63
N ASN A 631 -3.37 0.77 -49.90
CA ASN A 631 -2.29 0.49 -50.83
C ASN A 631 -1.52 1.78 -51.20
N GLN A 632 -2.21 2.91 -51.46
CA GLN A 632 -1.62 4.20 -51.71
C GLN A 632 -0.75 4.68 -50.54
N VAL A 633 -1.31 4.64 -49.30
CA VAL A 633 -0.60 5.03 -48.07
C VAL A 633 0.64 4.19 -47.83
N LYS A 634 0.55 2.88 -48.09
CA LYS A 634 1.70 1.98 -47.98
C LYS A 634 2.81 2.30 -48.97
N ALA A 635 2.44 2.60 -50.21
CA ALA A 635 3.40 3.01 -51.25
C ALA A 635 4.10 4.35 -50.88
N GLU A 636 3.36 5.32 -50.36
CA GLU A 636 3.93 6.57 -49.84
C GLU A 636 4.88 6.38 -48.64
N GLN A 637 4.51 5.48 -47.72
CA GLN A 637 5.38 5.15 -46.58
C GLN A 637 6.68 4.46 -47.02
N GLU A 638 6.64 3.56 -47.98
CA GLU A 638 7.83 2.92 -48.53
C GLU A 638 8.74 3.95 -49.24
N GLN A 639 8.17 4.92 -49.96
CA GLN A 639 8.91 6.03 -50.53
C GLN A 639 9.56 6.93 -49.45
N ARG A 640 8.84 7.25 -48.36
CA ARG A 640 9.36 8.02 -47.22
C ARG A 640 10.45 7.26 -46.45
N LYS A 641 10.33 5.94 -46.26
CA LYS A 641 11.37 5.10 -45.64
C LYS A 641 12.66 5.04 -46.45
N ASN A 642 12.55 5.06 -47.77
CA ASN A 642 13.70 5.08 -48.67
C ASN A 642 14.36 6.48 -48.72
N GLY A 643 13.64 7.55 -48.35
CA GLY A 643 14.15 8.94 -48.30
C GLY A 643 14.54 9.46 -46.91
N ALA A 644 14.18 8.81 -45.86
CA ALA A 644 14.38 9.30 -44.48
C ALA A 644 14.98 8.23 -43.57
N ARG A 645 16.25 7.91 -43.80
CA ARG A 645 17.10 7.30 -42.76
C ARG A 645 17.73 8.45 -41.98
N ALA A 646 16.89 9.33 -41.43
CA ALA A 646 17.31 10.35 -40.48
C ALA A 646 16.12 10.77 -39.60
N VAL A 647 16.33 10.60 -38.31
CA VAL A 647 15.69 11.29 -37.18
C VAL A 647 14.26 10.93 -36.82
N ALA A 648 14.13 10.13 -35.81
CA ALA A 648 13.25 10.36 -34.66
C ALA A 648 13.74 9.53 -33.45
N GLU A 649 14.90 9.88 -32.92
CA GLU A 649 15.14 9.75 -31.49
C GLU A 649 14.28 10.82 -30.81
N GLN A 650 13.30 10.44 -30.03
CA GLN A 650 12.65 11.37 -29.10
C GLN A 650 13.73 11.81 -28.11
N HIS A 651 14.28 12.99 -28.29
CA HIS A 651 15.18 13.64 -27.36
C HIS A 651 14.42 13.92 -26.06
N GLU A 652 14.66 13.12 -25.05
CA GLU A 652 14.28 13.45 -23.68
C GLU A 652 15.16 14.61 -23.23
N ALA A 653 14.59 15.77 -22.92
CA ALA A 653 15.34 17.01 -22.64
C ALA A 653 16.42 16.86 -21.55
N TRP A 654 16.24 15.95 -20.59
CA TRP A 654 17.23 15.65 -19.54
C TRP A 654 18.47 14.92 -20.10
N ARG A 655 18.38 14.28 -21.26
CA ARG A 655 19.53 13.65 -21.92
C ARG A 655 20.53 14.66 -22.49
N GLU A 656 20.13 15.92 -22.66
CA GLU A 656 21.00 17.00 -23.16
C GLU A 656 21.86 17.65 -22.05
N THR A 657 21.66 17.25 -20.77
CA THR A 657 22.46 17.75 -19.64
C THR A 657 23.79 17.02 -19.53
N ASP A 658 24.69 17.53 -18.66
CA ASP A 658 25.97 16.86 -18.40
C ASP A 658 25.77 15.48 -17.74
N VAL A 659 26.78 14.60 -17.82
CA VAL A 659 26.67 13.22 -17.34
C VAL A 659 26.39 13.11 -15.85
N ALA A 660 26.88 14.06 -15.05
CA ALA A 660 26.63 14.06 -13.60
C ALA A 660 25.15 14.35 -13.30
N GLN A 661 24.56 15.32 -14.01
CA GLN A 661 23.14 15.66 -13.90
C GLN A 661 22.26 14.53 -14.42
N ARG A 662 22.67 13.86 -15.52
CA ARG A 662 21.95 12.70 -16.04
C ARG A 662 21.92 11.55 -15.04
N LEU A 663 23.05 11.23 -14.43
CA LEU A 663 23.14 10.17 -13.40
C LEU A 663 22.32 10.49 -12.15
N ALA A 664 22.40 11.72 -11.65
CA ALA A 664 21.60 12.18 -10.51
C ALA A 664 20.10 12.14 -10.83
N TYR A 665 19.70 12.59 -12.02
CA TYR A 665 18.30 12.52 -12.47
C TYR A 665 17.80 11.10 -12.63
N ALA A 666 18.60 10.21 -13.26
CA ALA A 666 18.28 8.80 -13.45
C ALA A 666 18.05 8.12 -12.09
N LEU A 667 18.91 8.40 -11.11
CA LEU A 667 18.71 7.92 -9.73
C LEU A 667 17.41 8.44 -9.11
N ARG A 668 17.21 9.76 -9.09
CA ARG A 668 16.01 10.37 -8.51
C ARG A 668 14.70 9.80 -9.09
N LYS A 669 14.69 9.46 -10.38
CA LYS A 669 13.53 8.89 -11.09
C LYS A 669 13.50 7.36 -11.12
N GLY A 670 14.57 6.71 -10.67
CA GLY A 670 14.72 5.27 -10.73
C GLY A 670 14.77 4.73 -12.17
N ILE A 671 15.47 5.42 -13.07
CA ILE A 671 15.66 5.06 -14.48
C ILE A 671 16.98 4.30 -14.61
N SER A 672 16.95 3.08 -15.12
CA SER A 672 18.14 2.24 -15.31
C SER A 672 18.58 2.13 -16.78
N ASP A 673 17.71 2.47 -17.72
CA ASP A 673 17.86 2.21 -19.16
C ASP A 673 19.13 2.82 -19.78
N TYR A 674 19.66 3.92 -19.20
CA TYR A 674 20.83 4.65 -19.70
C TYR A 674 22.07 4.50 -18.82
N LEU A 675 22.01 3.71 -17.74
CA LEU A 675 23.10 3.64 -16.74
C LEU A 675 24.42 3.17 -17.35
N GLU A 676 24.40 2.14 -18.19
CA GLU A 676 25.64 1.63 -18.82
C GLU A 676 26.35 2.69 -19.66
N VAL A 677 25.58 3.43 -20.47
CA VAL A 677 26.14 4.46 -21.37
C VAL A 677 26.63 5.66 -20.55
N ASP A 678 25.81 6.14 -19.60
CA ASP A 678 26.16 7.31 -18.78
C ASP A 678 27.31 7.01 -17.83
N LEU A 679 27.38 5.82 -17.24
CA LEU A 679 28.51 5.40 -16.40
C LEU A 679 29.80 5.21 -17.22
N ALA A 680 29.71 4.69 -18.44
CA ALA A 680 30.86 4.60 -19.36
C ALA A 680 31.40 5.98 -19.73
N GLU A 681 30.54 6.98 -19.96
CA GLU A 681 30.90 8.37 -20.20
C GLU A 681 31.49 9.00 -18.93
N ALA A 682 30.88 8.81 -17.77
CA ALA A 682 31.36 9.35 -16.49
C ALA A 682 32.76 8.82 -16.16
N ARG A 683 33.07 7.55 -16.44
CA ARG A 683 34.40 6.98 -16.24
C ARG A 683 35.51 7.66 -17.07
N GLN A 684 35.20 8.38 -18.13
CA GLN A 684 36.16 9.19 -18.88
C GLN A 684 36.41 10.56 -18.26
N GLN A 685 35.50 11.03 -17.40
CA GLN A 685 35.53 12.34 -16.78
C GLN A 685 36.00 12.33 -15.33
N TYR A 686 35.80 11.21 -14.62
CA TYR A 686 36.21 11.04 -13.21
C TYR A 686 37.51 10.23 -13.10
N PRO A 687 38.45 10.61 -12.20
CA PRO A 687 39.73 9.91 -12.05
C PRO A 687 39.58 8.43 -11.64
N HIS A 688 38.63 8.16 -10.74
CA HIS A 688 38.39 6.82 -10.22
C HIS A 688 36.90 6.45 -10.31
N ALA A 689 36.59 5.17 -10.46
CA ALA A 689 35.21 4.70 -10.53
C ALA A 689 34.44 4.96 -9.21
N VAL A 690 35.14 5.01 -8.09
CA VAL A 690 34.57 5.37 -6.77
C VAL A 690 34.08 6.82 -6.74
N ASP A 691 34.78 7.74 -7.41
CA ASP A 691 34.39 9.16 -7.45
C ASP A 691 33.01 9.37 -8.10
N ILE A 692 32.62 8.50 -9.01
CA ILE A 692 31.27 8.51 -9.64
C ILE A 692 30.20 8.14 -8.61
N ILE A 693 30.52 7.19 -7.73
CA ILE A 693 29.60 6.79 -6.65
C ILE A 693 29.47 7.92 -5.64
N GLU A 694 30.60 8.44 -5.12
CA GLU A 694 30.63 9.48 -4.08
C GLU A 694 30.16 10.87 -4.60
N GLY A 695 30.25 11.11 -5.92
CA GLY A 695 29.83 12.35 -6.56
C GLY A 695 28.36 12.28 -7.06
N PRO A 696 28.15 12.09 -8.37
CA PRO A 696 26.83 12.24 -8.96
C PRO A 696 25.77 11.23 -8.47
N LEU A 697 26.18 9.99 -8.15
CA LEU A 697 25.23 9.00 -7.68
C LEU A 697 24.77 9.32 -6.25
N MET A 698 25.68 9.67 -5.36
CA MET A 698 25.30 10.08 -3.99
C MET A 698 24.55 11.40 -3.96
N ALA A 699 24.84 12.34 -4.88
CA ALA A 699 24.05 13.56 -4.98
C ALA A 699 22.58 13.26 -5.29
N GLY A 700 22.31 12.34 -6.23
CA GLY A 700 20.95 11.87 -6.54
C GLY A 700 20.26 11.18 -5.34
N MET A 701 20.99 10.35 -4.58
CA MET A 701 20.46 9.69 -3.37
C MET A 701 20.14 10.70 -2.25
N ASN A 702 20.97 11.70 -2.05
CA ASN A 702 20.73 12.74 -1.05
C ASN A 702 19.47 13.54 -1.39
N GLU A 703 19.25 13.89 -2.66
CA GLU A 703 18.02 14.55 -3.11
C GLU A 703 16.78 13.67 -2.85
N VAL A 704 16.88 12.37 -3.10
CA VAL A 704 15.81 11.40 -2.78
C VAL A 704 15.52 11.40 -1.27
N GLY A 705 16.56 11.40 -0.44
CA GLY A 705 16.42 11.48 1.01
C GLY A 705 15.70 12.76 1.48
N GLU A 706 16.06 13.91 0.91
CA GLU A 706 15.39 15.18 1.20
C GLU A 706 13.91 15.18 0.76
N LEU A 707 13.62 14.65 -0.43
CA LEU A 707 12.25 14.54 -0.95
C LEU A 707 11.40 13.60 -0.10
N PHE A 708 11.97 12.49 0.34
CA PHE A 708 11.29 11.54 1.24
C PHE A 708 11.03 12.16 2.62
N GLY A 709 12.03 12.79 3.22
CA GLY A 709 11.89 13.50 4.50
C GLY A 709 10.92 14.68 4.46
N ALA A 710 10.73 15.31 3.28
CA ALA A 710 9.76 16.37 3.04
C ALA A 710 8.35 15.86 2.69
N GLY A 711 8.12 14.54 2.67
CA GLY A 711 6.84 13.93 2.26
C GLY A 711 6.50 14.08 0.76
N LYS A 712 7.48 14.46 -0.07
CA LYS A 712 7.31 14.62 -1.52
C LYS A 712 7.63 13.36 -2.31
N MET A 713 8.18 12.35 -1.66
CA MET A 713 8.47 11.03 -2.20
C MET A 713 8.04 9.99 -1.17
N PHE A 714 7.53 8.84 -1.60
CA PHE A 714 7.03 7.79 -0.72
C PHE A 714 7.87 6.50 -0.85
N LEU A 715 7.72 5.57 0.10
CA LEU A 715 8.62 4.43 0.27
C LEU A 715 8.86 3.60 -1.01
N PRO A 716 7.87 3.18 -1.80
CA PRO A 716 8.13 2.46 -3.04
C PRO A 716 9.03 3.21 -4.04
N GLN A 717 8.95 4.54 -4.07
CA GLN A 717 9.84 5.36 -4.92
C GLN A 717 11.29 5.33 -4.42
N VAL A 718 11.48 5.38 -3.09
CA VAL A 718 12.84 5.27 -2.48
C VAL A 718 13.44 3.89 -2.76
N VAL A 719 12.65 2.83 -2.65
CA VAL A 719 13.08 1.46 -2.96
C VAL A 719 13.50 1.32 -4.43
N LYS A 720 12.73 1.91 -5.36
CA LYS A 720 13.07 1.94 -6.78
C LYS A 720 14.39 2.66 -7.04
N THR A 721 14.61 3.82 -6.42
CA THR A 721 15.86 4.59 -6.52
C THR A 721 17.04 3.80 -5.96
N ALA A 722 16.87 3.17 -4.81
CA ALA A 722 17.89 2.35 -4.17
C ALA A 722 18.33 1.17 -5.07
N ARG A 723 17.38 0.57 -5.79
CA ARG A 723 17.68 -0.46 -6.81
C ARG A 723 18.52 0.09 -7.96
N THR A 724 18.17 1.26 -8.50
CA THR A 724 18.92 1.92 -9.56
C THR A 724 20.35 2.22 -9.11
N MET A 725 20.55 2.67 -7.87
CA MET A 725 21.87 2.86 -7.26
C MET A 725 22.68 1.57 -7.25
N LYS A 726 22.06 0.47 -6.81
CA LYS A 726 22.73 -0.84 -6.78
C LYS A 726 23.14 -1.33 -8.16
N GLN A 727 22.31 -1.14 -9.16
CA GLN A 727 22.64 -1.48 -10.55
C GLN A 727 23.84 -0.64 -11.04
N ALA A 728 23.84 0.67 -10.75
CA ALA A 728 24.96 1.53 -11.08
C ALA A 728 26.28 1.10 -10.41
N VAL A 729 26.22 0.74 -9.11
CA VAL A 729 27.37 0.20 -8.38
C VAL A 729 27.84 -1.11 -8.98
N ALA A 730 26.92 -2.05 -9.32
CA ALA A 730 27.28 -3.32 -9.95
C ALA A 730 27.98 -3.16 -11.31
N ILE A 731 27.58 -2.16 -12.11
CA ILE A 731 28.27 -1.82 -13.38
C ILE A 731 29.67 -1.28 -13.13
N LEU A 732 29.86 -0.49 -12.06
CA LEU A 732 31.16 0.10 -11.70
C LEU A 732 32.08 -0.88 -10.98
N GLN A 733 31.57 -1.92 -10.35
CA GLN A 733 32.29 -2.88 -9.51
C GLN A 733 33.52 -3.50 -10.21
N PRO A 734 33.45 -4.03 -11.48
CA PRO A 734 34.60 -4.59 -12.16
C PRO A 734 35.75 -3.60 -12.35
N PHE A 735 35.42 -2.30 -12.45
CA PHE A 735 36.40 -1.23 -12.65
C PHE A 735 37.03 -0.80 -11.32
N ILE A 736 36.23 -0.75 -10.25
CA ILE A 736 36.72 -0.53 -8.89
C ILE A 736 37.68 -1.65 -8.49
N GLU A 737 37.36 -2.91 -8.83
CA GLU A 737 38.21 -4.07 -8.57
C GLU A 737 39.50 -4.03 -9.38
N ALA A 738 39.44 -3.57 -10.64
CA ALA A 738 40.62 -3.41 -11.49
C ALA A 738 41.53 -2.26 -11.02
N GLU A 739 40.98 -1.21 -10.41
CA GLU A 739 41.72 -0.08 -9.82
C GLU A 739 42.33 -0.44 -8.46
N LYS A 740 41.85 -1.49 -7.78
CA LYS A 740 42.41 -2.06 -6.53
C LYS A 740 43.05 -3.41 -6.83
N ALA A 741 44.32 -3.50 -6.73
CA ALA A 741 45.04 -4.78 -6.66
C ALA A 741 44.66 -5.51 -5.34
N GLU A 742 43.70 -6.47 -5.42
CA GLU A 742 43.20 -7.36 -4.36
C GLU A 742 42.02 -6.86 -3.53
N GLY A 743 40.85 -7.50 -3.69
CA GLY A 743 39.75 -7.60 -2.73
C GLY A 743 38.41 -7.07 -3.22
N ASN A 744 37.33 -7.81 -2.93
CA ASN A 744 35.93 -7.34 -3.06
C ASN A 744 35.75 -6.02 -2.30
N TYR A 745 35.30 -4.96 -2.98
CA TYR A 745 34.99 -3.69 -2.33
C TYR A 745 33.60 -3.78 -1.70
N VAL A 746 33.59 -4.03 -0.41
CA VAL A 746 32.43 -3.80 0.46
C VAL A 746 32.72 -2.48 1.18
N ALA A 747 31.77 -1.51 1.13
CA ALA A 747 31.95 -0.21 1.77
C ALA A 747 32.18 -0.35 3.30
N GLY A 748 31.55 -1.37 3.90
CA GLY A 748 31.66 -1.76 5.30
C GLY A 748 30.63 -2.80 5.67
N LYS A 749 30.71 -3.36 6.87
CA LYS A 749 29.77 -4.34 7.42
C LYS A 749 28.91 -3.69 8.49
N ILE A 750 27.60 -3.76 8.34
CA ILE A 750 26.65 -3.30 9.34
C ILE A 750 25.81 -4.45 9.87
N LEU A 751 25.68 -4.52 11.19
CA LEU A 751 24.74 -5.41 11.86
C LEU A 751 23.48 -4.62 12.19
N LEU A 752 22.33 -5.15 11.81
CA LEU A 752 21.02 -4.57 12.09
C LEU A 752 20.22 -5.47 13.03
N ALA A 753 19.61 -4.88 14.04
CA ALA A 753 18.72 -5.60 14.95
C ALA A 753 17.58 -4.71 15.44
N THR A 754 16.38 -5.28 15.55
CA THR A 754 15.34 -4.73 16.41
C THR A 754 15.57 -5.28 17.81
N VAL A 755 15.73 -4.39 18.78
CA VAL A 755 16.11 -4.75 20.13
C VAL A 755 15.10 -5.62 20.86
N LYS A 756 15.53 -6.29 21.91
CA LYS A 756 14.73 -7.19 22.73
C LYS A 756 13.39 -6.56 23.15
N GLY A 757 12.33 -7.37 23.07
CA GLY A 757 10.98 -6.94 23.44
C GLY A 757 10.22 -6.14 22.35
N ASP A 758 10.84 -5.91 21.19
CA ASP A 758 10.24 -5.20 20.07
C ASP A 758 10.20 -6.07 18.82
N VAL A 759 9.03 -6.14 18.19
CA VAL A 759 8.76 -6.97 16.98
C VAL A 759 8.65 -6.13 15.70
N HIS A 760 8.77 -4.82 15.80
CA HIS A 760 8.58 -3.91 14.68
C HIS A 760 9.87 -3.84 13.84
N ASP A 761 9.88 -4.50 12.70
CA ASP A 761 11.05 -4.62 11.83
C ASP A 761 11.02 -3.75 10.56
N ILE A 762 9.89 -3.15 10.22
CA ILE A 762 9.71 -2.40 8.95
C ILE A 762 10.77 -1.30 8.80
N GLY A 763 10.99 -0.49 9.84
CA GLY A 763 12.01 0.55 9.83
C GLY A 763 13.42 0.00 9.66
N LYS A 764 13.74 -1.08 10.36
CA LYS A 764 15.03 -1.79 10.27
C LYS A 764 15.25 -2.35 8.86
N ASN A 765 14.23 -2.99 8.30
CA ASN A 765 14.31 -3.58 6.96
C ASN A 765 14.54 -2.51 5.89
N ILE A 766 13.89 -1.33 6.01
CA ILE A 766 14.14 -0.18 5.14
C ILE A 766 15.61 0.27 5.22
N VAL A 767 16.16 0.38 6.43
CA VAL A 767 17.58 0.72 6.63
C VAL A 767 18.48 -0.33 6.01
N GLY A 768 18.19 -1.62 6.21
CA GLY A 768 18.96 -2.73 5.61
C GLY A 768 19.00 -2.65 4.09
N VAL A 769 17.87 -2.35 3.49
CA VAL A 769 17.72 -2.11 2.06
C VAL A 769 18.60 -0.94 1.59
N VAL A 770 18.48 0.22 2.24
CA VAL A 770 19.26 1.42 1.90
C VAL A 770 20.75 1.14 2.03
N MET A 771 21.19 0.46 3.09
CA MET A 771 22.61 0.13 3.33
C MET A 771 23.13 -0.87 2.28
N ALA A 772 22.37 -1.93 1.98
CA ALA A 772 22.75 -2.91 0.95
C ALA A 772 22.89 -2.27 -0.44
N CYS A 773 22.01 -1.31 -0.77
CA CYS A 773 22.07 -0.55 -2.01
C CYS A 773 23.27 0.37 -2.12
N ASN A 774 23.84 0.79 -0.98
CA ASN A 774 25.07 1.58 -0.89
C ASN A 774 26.32 0.72 -0.65
N ASN A 775 26.26 -0.55 -1.05
CA ASN A 775 27.36 -1.50 -1.05
C ASN A 775 27.89 -1.89 0.33
N TYR A 776 27.05 -1.81 1.39
CA TYR A 776 27.36 -2.38 2.70
C TYR A 776 26.95 -3.84 2.77
N GLU A 777 27.76 -4.66 3.42
CA GLU A 777 27.35 -6.01 3.82
C GLU A 777 26.43 -5.89 5.05
N VAL A 778 25.16 -6.25 4.87
CA VAL A 778 24.15 -6.15 5.94
C VAL A 778 23.97 -7.51 6.60
N ILE A 779 24.18 -7.55 7.92
CA ILE A 779 23.92 -8.72 8.76
C ILE A 779 22.67 -8.40 9.58
N ASP A 780 21.54 -8.96 9.19
CA ASP A 780 20.25 -8.73 9.84
C ASP A 780 19.95 -9.85 10.85
N LEU A 781 19.91 -9.50 12.13
CA LEU A 781 19.57 -10.43 13.21
C LEU A 781 18.05 -10.59 13.46
N GLY A 782 17.23 -9.82 12.73
CA GLY A 782 15.78 -9.88 12.91
C GLY A 782 15.26 -9.01 14.06
N VAL A 783 14.23 -9.51 14.74
CA VAL A 783 13.52 -8.80 15.82
C VAL A 783 13.76 -9.46 17.18
N MET A 784 13.44 -8.74 18.25
CA MET A 784 13.54 -9.21 19.64
C MET A 784 14.94 -9.73 20.02
N VAL A 785 15.98 -9.11 19.50
CA VAL A 785 17.36 -9.60 19.66
C VAL A 785 17.92 -9.17 21.00
N PRO A 786 18.35 -10.10 21.88
CA PRO A 786 18.98 -9.76 23.16
C PRO A 786 20.31 -9.03 22.97
N ALA A 787 20.66 -8.15 23.91
CA ALA A 787 21.89 -7.37 23.87
C ALA A 787 23.14 -8.24 23.76
N GLU A 788 23.18 -9.36 24.49
CA GLU A 788 24.29 -10.30 24.49
C GLU A 788 24.50 -10.95 23.12
N GLN A 789 23.38 -11.26 22.42
CA GLN A 789 23.43 -11.81 21.06
C GLN A 789 23.91 -10.76 20.05
N ILE A 790 23.44 -9.53 20.15
CA ILE A 790 23.89 -8.44 19.28
C ILE A 790 25.43 -8.26 19.40
N VAL A 791 25.93 -8.25 20.62
CA VAL A 791 27.38 -8.12 20.89
C VAL A 791 28.16 -9.33 20.38
N ALA A 792 27.67 -10.54 20.64
CA ALA A 792 28.32 -11.78 20.20
C ALA A 792 28.42 -11.87 18.66
N GLU A 793 27.33 -11.57 17.95
CA GLU A 793 27.30 -11.57 16.49
C GLU A 793 28.14 -10.43 15.89
N ALA A 794 28.16 -9.25 16.54
CA ALA A 794 29.01 -8.15 16.12
C ALA A 794 30.52 -8.54 16.16
N ILE A 795 30.91 -9.27 17.18
CA ILE A 795 32.30 -9.80 17.33
C ILE A 795 32.55 -10.90 16.31
N ALA A 796 31.64 -11.87 16.17
CA ALA A 796 31.80 -13.03 15.30
C ALA A 796 31.94 -12.60 13.83
N HIS A 797 31.13 -11.64 13.38
CA HIS A 797 31.14 -11.13 12.02
C HIS A 797 32.12 -9.98 11.78
N ARG A 798 32.77 -9.48 12.84
CA ARG A 798 33.68 -8.33 12.79
C ARG A 798 33.07 -7.15 12.07
N VAL A 799 31.91 -6.72 12.54
CA VAL A 799 31.18 -5.62 11.91
C VAL A 799 31.81 -4.27 12.20
N ASP A 800 31.67 -3.34 11.27
CA ASP A 800 32.21 -1.98 11.39
C ASP A 800 31.28 -1.05 12.16
N MET A 801 29.98 -1.38 12.19
CA MET A 801 28.96 -0.60 12.89
C MET A 801 27.72 -1.44 13.20
N ILE A 802 26.90 -0.96 14.15
CA ILE A 802 25.63 -1.58 14.55
C ILE A 802 24.49 -0.58 14.36
N GLY A 803 23.39 -1.01 13.74
CA GLY A 803 22.15 -0.27 13.66
C GLY A 803 21.07 -0.90 14.53
N LEU A 804 20.56 -0.13 15.50
CA LEU A 804 19.50 -0.57 16.40
C LEU A 804 18.18 0.10 16.05
N SER A 805 17.11 -0.68 16.00
CA SER A 805 15.75 -0.22 15.73
C SER A 805 14.82 -0.52 16.90
N GLY A 806 13.84 0.36 17.13
CA GLY A 806 12.79 0.17 18.11
C GLY A 806 11.62 1.12 17.87
N LEU A 807 10.40 0.61 18.07
CA LEU A 807 9.17 1.37 17.86
C LEU A 807 8.41 1.62 19.17
N ILE A 808 8.62 0.83 20.20
CA ILE A 808 7.90 0.93 21.47
C ILE A 808 8.79 1.50 22.57
N THR A 809 8.17 2.11 23.58
CA THR A 809 8.91 2.76 24.66
C THR A 809 9.92 1.82 25.40
N PRO A 810 9.61 0.55 25.69
CA PRO A 810 10.57 -0.37 26.30
C PRO A 810 11.86 -0.58 25.48
N SER A 811 11.79 -0.45 24.14
CA SER A 811 12.97 -0.57 23.27
C SER A 811 14.05 0.46 23.58
N LEU A 812 13.68 1.62 24.13
CA LEU A 812 14.60 2.68 24.49
C LEU A 812 15.55 2.25 25.64
N GLU A 813 15.04 1.50 26.61
CA GLU A 813 15.86 0.95 27.72
C GLU A 813 16.77 -0.18 27.23
N GLU A 814 16.26 -1.03 26.33
CA GLU A 814 17.05 -2.10 25.73
C GLU A 814 18.20 -1.56 24.86
N MET A 815 18.02 -0.43 24.16
CA MET A 815 19.11 0.22 23.42
C MET A 815 20.22 0.73 24.37
N VAL A 816 19.86 1.20 25.56
CA VAL A 816 20.84 1.56 26.61
C VAL A 816 21.58 0.30 27.11
N HIS A 817 20.85 -0.81 27.30
CA HIS A 817 21.44 -2.09 27.68
C HIS A 817 22.41 -2.62 26.63
N VAL A 818 22.07 -2.56 25.32
CA VAL A 818 23.01 -2.92 24.25
C VAL A 818 24.30 -2.09 24.33
N ALA A 819 24.18 -0.77 24.51
CA ALA A 819 25.33 0.12 24.63
C ALA A 819 26.21 -0.25 25.83
N GLN A 820 25.62 -0.61 26.96
CA GLN A 820 26.36 -1.06 28.16
C GLN A 820 27.06 -2.40 27.94
N GLU A 821 26.43 -3.36 27.26
CA GLU A 821 27.04 -4.66 26.96
C GLU A 821 28.17 -4.51 25.94
N MET A 822 28.04 -3.61 24.96
CA MET A 822 29.13 -3.27 24.04
C MET A 822 30.33 -2.65 24.78
N GLU A 823 30.10 -1.72 25.74
CA GLU A 823 31.14 -1.12 26.55
C GLU A 823 31.86 -2.19 27.40
N LYS A 824 31.13 -3.11 28.03
CA LYS A 824 31.70 -4.22 28.79
C LYS A 824 32.54 -5.17 27.92
N ALA A 825 32.10 -5.38 26.66
CA ALA A 825 32.83 -6.21 25.71
C ALA A 825 34.06 -5.52 25.09
N GLY A 826 34.30 -4.24 25.42
CA GLY A 826 35.40 -3.45 24.88
C GLY A 826 35.26 -3.11 23.40
N LEU A 827 34.05 -3.11 22.87
CA LEU A 827 33.75 -2.67 21.52
C LEU A 827 33.65 -1.14 21.50
N HIS A 828 34.20 -0.50 20.46
CA HIS A 828 34.13 0.95 20.26
C HIS A 828 33.60 1.34 18.88
N ILE A 829 32.94 0.37 18.18
CA ILE A 829 32.35 0.58 16.86
C ILE A 829 31.14 1.47 16.96
N PRO A 830 30.79 2.25 15.90
CA PRO A 830 29.63 3.14 15.92
C PRO A 830 28.32 2.43 16.13
N ILE A 831 27.41 3.07 16.90
CA ILE A 831 26.01 2.67 17.04
C ILE A 831 25.13 3.70 16.34
N MET A 832 24.29 3.26 15.43
CA MET A 832 23.27 4.05 14.75
C MET A 832 21.91 3.70 15.37
N ILE A 833 21.22 4.69 15.93
CA ILE A 833 19.94 4.51 16.64
C ILE A 833 18.81 5.00 15.76
N GLY A 834 17.92 4.12 15.38
CA GLY A 834 16.73 4.42 14.56
C GLY A 834 15.43 3.89 15.18
N GLY A 835 14.31 4.31 14.60
CA GLY A 835 12.97 3.93 15.02
C GLY A 835 12.13 5.12 15.50
N ALA A 836 10.81 4.99 15.37
CA ALA A 836 9.88 6.11 15.56
C ALA A 836 9.84 6.69 16.98
N THR A 837 10.14 5.88 17.99
CA THR A 837 10.19 6.33 19.40
C THR A 837 11.56 6.88 19.79
N THR A 838 12.58 6.71 18.98
CA THR A 838 13.92 7.17 19.27
C THR A 838 14.07 8.67 19.03
N SER A 839 14.93 9.31 19.79
CA SER A 839 15.20 10.73 19.61
C SER A 839 16.63 11.09 19.96
N GLN A 840 17.08 12.23 19.43
CA GLN A 840 18.39 12.76 19.74
C GLN A 840 18.55 13.07 21.25
N LEU A 841 17.47 13.48 21.92
CA LEU A 841 17.47 13.75 23.35
C LEU A 841 17.66 12.45 24.16
N HIS A 842 16.98 11.38 23.81
CA HIS A 842 17.15 10.06 24.43
C HIS A 842 18.58 9.54 24.25
N VAL A 843 19.12 9.64 23.03
CA VAL A 843 20.52 9.29 22.78
C VAL A 843 21.46 10.11 23.66
N ALA A 844 21.26 11.44 23.73
CA ALA A 844 22.09 12.33 24.53
C ALA A 844 22.05 12.05 26.05
N LEU A 845 20.88 11.75 26.59
CA LEU A 845 20.66 11.57 28.02
C LEU A 845 20.95 10.16 28.53
N LYS A 846 20.72 9.13 27.70
CA LYS A 846 20.70 7.74 28.18
C LYS A 846 21.71 6.82 27.47
N ILE A 847 21.83 6.87 26.14
CA ILE A 847 22.67 5.92 25.41
C ILE A 847 24.12 6.40 25.35
N ALA A 848 24.36 7.63 24.88
CA ALA A 848 25.71 8.17 24.73
C ALA A 848 26.51 8.21 26.05
N PRO A 849 25.94 8.45 27.24
CA PRO A 849 26.69 8.34 28.51
C PRO A 849 27.06 6.90 28.89
N ALA A 850 26.40 5.90 28.35
CA ALA A 850 26.60 4.49 28.63
C ALA A 850 27.62 3.81 27.69
N TYR A 851 28.15 4.54 26.71
CA TYR A 851 29.03 4.00 25.67
C TYR A 851 30.11 4.98 25.24
N SER A 852 31.37 4.51 25.17
CA SER A 852 32.51 5.33 24.80
C SER A 852 32.69 5.52 23.29
N GLY A 853 32.10 4.64 22.48
CA GLY A 853 32.09 4.74 21.03
C GLY A 853 31.10 5.80 20.48
N PRO A 854 31.13 6.10 19.18
CA PRO A 854 30.16 7.03 18.59
C PRO A 854 28.75 6.48 18.63
N VAL A 855 27.77 7.29 19.08
CA VAL A 855 26.35 6.99 19.04
C VAL A 855 25.65 8.05 18.22
N VAL A 856 24.97 7.67 17.16
CA VAL A 856 24.32 8.60 16.22
C VAL A 856 22.83 8.32 16.16
N TRP A 857 22.00 9.33 16.40
CA TRP A 857 20.58 9.23 16.15
C TRP A 857 20.26 9.46 14.68
N MET A 858 19.54 8.52 14.08
CA MET A 858 19.13 8.55 12.69
C MET A 858 17.67 9.00 12.59
N LYS A 859 17.46 10.18 12.02
CA LYS A 859 16.13 10.76 11.88
C LYS A 859 15.26 10.00 10.87
N ASP A 860 15.87 9.54 9.78
CA ASP A 860 15.22 8.78 8.72
C ASP A 860 16.19 7.77 8.08
N ALA A 861 15.62 6.79 7.36
CA ALA A 861 16.40 5.70 6.79
C ALA A 861 17.36 6.15 5.67
N SER A 862 17.04 7.23 4.94
CA SER A 862 17.81 7.67 3.77
C SER A 862 19.19 8.22 4.16
N GLN A 863 19.34 8.76 5.37
CA GLN A 863 20.59 9.35 5.87
C GLN A 863 21.62 8.31 6.34
N ASN A 864 21.18 7.03 6.51
CA ASN A 864 22.05 6.01 7.10
C ASN A 864 23.34 5.79 6.29
N ALA A 865 23.26 5.71 4.97
CA ALA A 865 24.43 5.45 4.14
C ALA A 865 25.45 6.60 4.17
N LEU A 866 24.99 7.85 4.15
CA LEU A 866 25.87 9.03 4.25
C LEU A 866 26.56 9.10 5.61
N VAL A 867 25.82 8.88 6.70
CA VAL A 867 26.37 8.90 8.06
C VAL A 867 27.34 7.73 8.25
N ALA A 868 27.00 6.55 7.73
CA ALA A 868 27.88 5.37 7.77
C ALA A 868 29.21 5.61 7.05
N ALA A 869 29.21 6.26 5.89
CA ALA A 869 30.42 6.62 5.17
C ALA A 869 31.34 7.55 6.02
N HIS A 870 30.76 8.52 6.72
CA HIS A 870 31.51 9.38 7.66
C HIS A 870 32.06 8.60 8.87
N LEU A 871 31.29 7.61 9.36
CA LEU A 871 31.69 6.79 10.51
C LEU A 871 32.81 5.80 10.19
N LEU A 872 32.98 5.39 8.95
CA LEU A 872 34.05 4.50 8.48
C LEU A 872 35.35 5.26 8.19
N ASN A 873 35.30 6.54 7.92
CA ASN A 873 36.48 7.37 7.73
C ASN A 873 36.98 7.90 9.09
N ASP A 874 38.21 7.55 9.48
CA ASP A 874 38.76 7.86 10.81
C ASP A 874 38.76 9.36 11.15
N GLU A 875 39.13 10.23 10.20
CA GLU A 875 39.14 11.68 10.43
C GLU A 875 37.72 12.26 10.51
N ALA A 876 36.85 11.82 9.63
CA ALA A 876 35.44 12.24 9.63
C ALA A 876 34.71 11.73 10.87
N ARG A 877 34.98 10.49 11.32
CA ARG A 877 34.42 9.90 12.54
C ARG A 877 34.81 10.70 13.79
N GLU A 878 36.08 11.04 13.95
CA GLU A 878 36.52 11.81 15.10
C GLU A 878 35.98 13.26 15.10
N ARG A 879 35.81 13.85 13.94
CA ARG A 879 35.13 15.14 13.81
C ARG A 879 33.66 15.03 14.19
N LEU A 880 32.94 14.07 13.60
CA LEU A 880 31.51 13.82 13.87
C LEU A 880 31.30 13.51 15.36
N LYS A 881 32.15 12.70 15.98
CA LYS A 881 32.08 12.38 17.42
C LYS A 881 32.19 13.63 18.28
N ARG A 882 33.11 14.54 17.96
CA ARG A 882 33.27 15.82 18.70
C ARG A 882 32.02 16.71 18.54
N GLU A 883 31.50 16.83 17.34
CA GLU A 883 30.30 17.61 17.05
C GLU A 883 29.06 17.06 17.78
N LEU A 884 28.89 15.73 17.75
CA LEU A 884 27.80 15.04 18.45
C LEU A 884 27.90 15.20 19.97
N ASN A 885 29.11 15.03 20.54
CA ASN A 885 29.30 15.20 21.98
C ASN A 885 28.98 16.63 22.42
N ALA A 886 29.46 17.65 21.70
CA ALA A 886 29.14 19.04 22.01
C ALA A 886 27.62 19.29 21.94
N LYS A 887 26.94 18.74 20.95
CA LYS A 887 25.49 18.84 20.80
C LYS A 887 24.71 18.10 21.90
N TYR A 888 25.19 16.91 22.29
CA TYR A 888 24.61 16.14 23.39
C TYR A 888 24.81 16.84 24.76
N ASP A 889 25.95 17.48 24.99
CA ASP A 889 26.21 18.29 26.20
C ASP A 889 25.25 19.50 26.25
N GLU A 890 25.03 20.18 25.12
CA GLU A 890 24.04 21.26 25.06
C GLU A 890 22.62 20.78 25.37
N LEU A 891 22.23 19.63 24.81
CA LEU A 891 20.91 19.03 25.08
C LEU A 891 20.74 18.63 26.55
N ARG A 892 21.77 18.05 27.19
CA ARG A 892 21.77 17.73 28.60
C ARG A 892 21.59 18.98 29.45
N GLN A 893 22.39 20.03 29.21
CA GLN A 893 22.29 21.30 29.93
C GLN A 893 20.90 21.94 29.77
N ARG A 894 20.34 21.95 28.59
CA ARG A 894 18.99 22.47 28.37
C ARG A 894 17.91 21.66 29.12
N PHE A 895 18.09 20.35 29.18
CA PHE A 895 17.17 19.47 29.90
C PHE A 895 17.26 19.69 31.42
N GLU A 896 18.47 19.80 31.99
CA GLU A 896 18.71 20.11 33.39
C GLU A 896 18.15 21.50 33.77
N GLN A 897 18.33 22.51 32.92
CA GLN A 897 17.76 23.84 33.14
C GLN A 897 16.23 23.85 33.12
N ARG A 898 15.60 22.98 32.34
CA ARG A 898 14.14 22.82 32.36
C ARG A 898 13.66 22.13 33.63
N GLN A 899 14.37 21.15 34.14
CA GLN A 899 14.05 20.50 35.44
C GLN A 899 14.28 21.45 36.62
N ALA A 900 15.31 22.28 36.54
CA ALA A 900 15.60 23.27 37.60
C ALA A 900 14.56 24.39 37.72
N LYS A 901 13.67 24.52 36.75
CA LYS A 901 12.52 25.46 36.76
C LYS A 901 11.27 24.93 37.45
N THR A 902 11.25 23.69 37.91
CA THR A 902 10.13 23.17 38.70
C THR A 902 10.18 23.77 40.10
N ILE A 903 9.21 24.61 40.40
CA ILE A 903 9.01 25.16 41.76
C ILE A 903 8.32 24.11 42.63
N SER A 904 8.55 24.19 43.94
CA SER A 904 7.85 23.33 44.90
C SER A 904 6.33 23.60 44.85
N LEU A 905 5.51 22.65 45.27
CA LEU A 905 4.04 22.84 45.34
C LEU A 905 3.68 24.00 46.25
N GLU A 906 4.46 24.27 47.30
CA GLU A 906 4.26 25.41 48.22
C GLU A 906 4.58 26.74 47.53
N GLU A 907 5.66 26.82 46.75
CA GLU A 907 5.98 28.01 45.96
C GLU A 907 4.92 28.25 44.86
N ALA A 908 4.47 27.20 44.21
CA ALA A 908 3.43 27.30 43.18
C ALA A 908 2.11 27.79 43.77
N ARG A 909 1.75 27.36 45.00
CA ARG A 909 0.60 27.83 45.72
C ARG A 909 0.75 29.29 46.20
N ALA A 910 1.94 29.69 46.59
CA ALA A 910 2.23 31.06 46.96
C ALA A 910 2.19 32.03 45.77
N ASN A 911 2.61 31.54 44.57
CA ASN A 911 2.60 32.30 43.32
C ASN A 911 1.26 32.19 42.56
N LYS A 912 0.20 31.67 43.19
CA LYS A 912 -1.13 31.54 42.58
C LYS A 912 -1.64 32.92 42.13
N LEU A 913 -1.93 33.07 40.88
CA LEU A 913 -2.55 34.27 40.34
C LEU A 913 -3.98 34.44 40.93
N ASN A 914 -4.16 35.46 41.74
CA ASN A 914 -5.45 35.75 42.37
C ASN A 914 -6.20 36.79 41.55
N LEU A 915 -6.93 36.34 40.54
CA LEU A 915 -7.71 37.18 39.62
C LEU A 915 -8.96 37.82 40.34
N PHE A 916 -9.41 37.23 41.43
CA PHE A 916 -10.55 37.71 42.21
C PHE A 916 -10.14 37.76 43.69
N PRO A 917 -9.59 38.92 44.20
CA PRO A 917 -9.33 39.05 45.61
C PRO A 917 -10.65 38.93 46.37
N THR A 918 -10.72 37.97 47.30
CA THR A 918 -11.88 37.94 48.26
C THR A 918 -11.98 39.27 48.99
N PRO A 919 -13.14 39.95 48.99
CA PRO A 919 -13.28 41.10 49.86
C PRO A 919 -13.00 40.66 51.29
N ASN A 920 -12.18 41.43 51.99
CA ASN A 920 -11.84 41.22 53.40
C ASN A 920 -13.11 40.94 54.23
N ALA A 921 -13.14 39.78 54.87
CA ALA A 921 -14.06 39.46 55.95
C ALA A 921 -13.66 40.23 57.24
#